data_4f4499fa81ff486627381ffe57050e47
#
_entry.id   4f4499fa81ff486627381ffe57050e47
#
_cell.length_a   1.000
_cell.length_b   1.000
_cell.length_c   1.000
_cell.angle_alpha   90.00
_cell.angle_beta   90.00
_cell.angle_gamma   90.00
#
_symmetry.space_group_name_H-M   'P 1'
#
loop_
_entity.id
_entity.type
_entity.pdbx_description
1 polymer ?
#
loop_
_entity_poly.entity_id
_entity_poly.type
_entity_poly.pdbx_seq_one_letter_code
_entity_poly.pdbx_strand_id
1 'polypeptide(L)'
;MNKQKIAELRAGLETGFINSGYNSSLAYQPQFLSNNHKEGKKVLSSIEDELMSCDKFQISVAFITMGGITPLLQTLKELEKNGIPGEILTTNYLNFSEPKALEKLHGLSNITLKMYDVEKAAEGFHTKGYIFKKEEIYRIIIGSSNMTSAALTSNREWNTKVVSTEQGEVAKQIVEEYNELWNSRYALSFDSFYEEYKERYQIIKRQREIAKSEETPSIEKYRLKPNAMQVGFITNLRKILEKGEDRALLISATGTGKTYASAFAMRELGFKRVLFLVHRGQLARQTKKSYEKIFDKSVSMGLVGAGYSDYDRDYVFATVQTLNRDEHLRKYAPDDFDCIILDEAHHSSANTYQKVMNYFTPKLWLGMTATPDKRDDDIDGKNIYQIFNYQIAYEIRLQQAMEENMLCPFHYFGITDVSLLGDKEIKSKKLTESSFNQLVGDERVKHIIEQANYFGHSGDRVKGLIFCSRIDESVELSNKFNQTINPETGRFFRTIALNGDATEEERQRAFERLAMDEDENMQPLDYIFSVEILNEGVDIVEVNQVIMLRPTESPIVFIQQLGRGLRKANGKEYVVILDFIGNYNNNFMIPVALSGDRSYNADTIRKYVISGNNTIPGASTVHFDEIAKDRIFASIDKIKGMKSIIRESYVSLKNRLGRVPYLLDFYENGEVDPLVIIKEYKTYQAFLEAVEKELYIGRLNEQEKTTLEYLSKTIISGARPFELEILRQLMKKPSISINEIREIFIRRYDYKVNMQSIDNAADVLQGKFVSKDDEYKRFCRINILEEDSNNIFHRMNNFTTRLQNEEFKKQIDDIIEVGLKRYHDKYQSSLKNESPFVLYEKYSRRDVSLLMNCGRDLSSTMYGMKRIDDDVFIFVTYHKEESTDEQKSYVDGKPDYADAFEDNMIFRWDSQIGRGVDSSYVSDVVNTKRKHLLVKKSDAESNFYYMGEFDIVDVCAARKRDNNGKERDITKFEMKMHHPVREDLLRYLQSNLQQSIQINTQELKAI
;
A
#
# COMPACT_ATOMS: atom_id res chain seq x y z
N MET A 1 20.57 -20.90 27.58
CA MET A 1 20.39 -19.51 27.01
C MET A 1 21.70 -18.74 27.06
N ASN A 2 22.06 -18.06 25.95
CA ASN A 2 23.28 -17.24 25.86
C ASN A 2 23.17 -16.03 26.82
N LYS A 3 24.29 -15.63 27.46
CA LYS A 3 24.35 -14.47 28.37
C LYS A 3 23.83 -13.18 27.72
N GLN A 4 24.04 -13.03 26.44
CA GLN A 4 23.58 -11.90 25.64
C GLN A 4 22.05 -11.84 25.53
N LYS A 5 21.37 -12.95 25.21
CA LYS A 5 19.89 -13.02 25.18
C LYS A 5 19.26 -12.67 26.53
N ILE A 6 19.93 -13.06 27.64
CA ILE A 6 19.49 -12.69 28.99
C ILE A 6 19.62 -11.16 29.22
N ALA A 7 20.71 -10.56 28.77
CA ALA A 7 20.92 -9.12 28.90
C ALA A 7 19.87 -8.33 28.08
N GLU A 8 19.58 -8.75 26.85
CA GLU A 8 18.55 -8.14 26.00
C GLU A 8 17.14 -8.27 26.60
N LEU A 9 16.82 -9.45 27.14
CA LEU A 9 15.54 -9.65 27.85
C LEU A 9 15.42 -8.74 29.07
N ARG A 10 16.49 -8.57 29.87
CA ARG A 10 16.53 -7.64 31.00
C ARG A 10 16.34 -6.20 30.55
N ALA A 11 17.03 -5.77 29.46
CA ALA A 11 16.87 -4.45 28.89
C ALA A 11 15.43 -4.25 28.39
N GLY A 12 14.82 -5.27 27.77
CA GLY A 12 13.42 -5.25 27.33
C GLY A 12 12.42 -5.07 28.49
N LEU A 13 12.65 -5.78 29.59
CA LEU A 13 11.83 -5.65 30.82
C LEU A 13 12.00 -4.26 31.46
N GLU A 14 13.22 -3.73 31.50
CA GLU A 14 13.53 -2.38 31.98
C GLU A 14 12.76 -1.35 31.18
N THR A 15 12.87 -1.41 29.84
CA THR A 15 12.16 -0.47 28.94
C THR A 15 10.64 -0.61 29.06
N GLY A 16 10.12 -1.84 29.10
CA GLY A 16 8.68 -2.09 29.08
C GLY A 16 7.97 -1.79 30.39
N PHE A 17 8.62 -1.99 31.55
CA PHE A 17 7.96 -1.90 32.86
C PHE A 17 8.52 -0.83 33.79
N ILE A 18 9.74 -0.31 33.56
CA ILE A 18 10.40 0.57 34.51
C ILE A 18 10.65 1.95 33.92
N ASN A 19 11.36 2.05 32.79
CA ASN A 19 11.70 3.32 32.19
C ASN A 19 11.84 3.21 30.66
N SER A 20 10.92 3.82 29.93
CA SER A 20 10.88 3.82 28.45
C SER A 20 12.08 4.56 27.79
N GLY A 21 12.89 5.27 28.56
CA GLY A 21 14.14 5.89 28.08
C GLY A 21 15.28 4.91 27.85
N TYR A 22 15.18 3.66 28.32
CA TYR A 22 16.16 2.64 27.99
C TYR A 22 15.96 2.10 26.56
N ASN A 23 17.07 1.84 25.87
CA ASN A 23 17.06 1.23 24.57
C ASN A 23 17.08 -0.31 24.68
N SER A 24 16.10 -0.97 24.07
CA SER A 24 16.06 -2.42 24.00
C SER A 24 15.39 -2.88 22.70
N SER A 25 15.62 -4.13 22.31
CA SER A 25 14.98 -4.74 21.17
C SER A 25 13.47 -4.89 21.39
N LEU A 26 12.63 -4.45 20.44
CA LEU A 26 11.18 -4.67 20.45
C LEU A 26 10.81 -6.16 20.54
N ALA A 27 11.68 -7.06 20.05
CA ALA A 27 11.50 -8.51 20.12
C ALA A 27 11.50 -9.04 21.55
N TYR A 28 12.12 -8.33 22.51
CA TYR A 28 12.24 -8.70 23.92
C TYR A 28 11.47 -7.79 24.87
N GLN A 29 10.79 -6.76 24.33
CA GLN A 29 9.99 -5.85 25.16
C GLN A 29 8.58 -6.41 25.40
N PRO A 30 8.09 -6.38 26.65
CA PRO A 30 6.66 -6.42 26.92
C PRO A 30 5.96 -5.24 26.22
N GLN A 31 4.82 -5.49 25.58
CA GLN A 31 4.10 -4.49 24.79
C GLN A 31 2.62 -4.49 25.13
N PHE A 32 2.04 -3.29 25.15
CA PHE A 32 0.59 -3.13 25.11
C PHE A 32 0.11 -3.18 23.66
N LEU A 33 -0.83 -4.08 23.36
CA LEU A 33 -1.39 -4.29 22.04
C LEU A 33 -2.86 -3.91 22.05
N SER A 34 -3.22 -3.02 21.14
CA SER A 34 -4.62 -2.63 20.91
C SER A 34 -4.84 -2.30 19.45
N ASN A 35 -6.08 -2.44 18.98
CA ASN A 35 -6.44 -1.98 17.65
C ASN A 35 -6.55 -0.45 17.64
N ASN A 36 -5.86 0.20 16.72
CA ASN A 36 -5.99 1.61 16.44
C ASN A 36 -6.12 1.83 14.93
N HIS A 37 -7.32 2.03 14.48
CA HIS A 37 -7.70 2.15 13.09
C HIS A 37 -6.95 3.29 12.36
N LYS A 38 -6.71 4.41 13.06
CA LYS A 38 -6.04 5.59 12.51
C LYS A 38 -4.53 5.41 12.37
N GLU A 39 -3.92 4.64 13.26
CA GLU A 39 -2.49 4.39 13.26
C GLU A 39 -2.11 3.08 12.53
N GLY A 40 -3.09 2.37 11.97
CA GLY A 40 -2.87 1.07 11.31
C GLY A 40 -2.48 -0.07 12.25
N LYS A 41 -2.55 0.15 13.58
CA LYS A 41 -2.21 -0.87 14.58
C LYS A 41 -3.32 -1.89 14.72
N LYS A 42 -2.98 -3.17 14.62
CA LYS A 42 -3.91 -4.31 14.75
C LYS A 42 -3.30 -5.37 15.67
N VAL A 43 -4.13 -5.97 16.51
CA VAL A 43 -3.75 -7.15 17.29
C VAL A 43 -3.39 -8.31 16.35
N LEU A 44 -4.11 -8.42 15.23
CA LEU A 44 -3.86 -9.38 14.16
C LEU A 44 -2.39 -9.38 13.69
N SER A 45 -1.84 -8.20 13.39
CA SER A 45 -0.46 -8.09 12.89
C SER A 45 0.56 -8.61 13.91
N SER A 46 0.33 -8.33 15.21
CA SER A 46 1.22 -8.85 16.26
C SER A 46 1.15 -10.37 16.42
N ILE A 47 -0.04 -10.98 16.24
CA ILE A 47 -0.21 -12.43 16.26
C ILE A 47 0.47 -13.05 15.03
N GLU A 48 0.32 -12.44 13.87
CA GLU A 48 0.92 -12.91 12.62
C GLU A 48 2.46 -12.87 12.68
N ASP A 49 3.05 -11.78 13.17
CA ASP A 49 4.50 -11.63 13.34
C ASP A 49 5.07 -12.74 14.26
N GLU A 50 4.37 -13.06 15.36
CA GLU A 50 4.82 -14.12 16.26
C GLU A 50 4.63 -15.52 15.64
N LEU A 51 3.53 -15.76 14.91
CA LEU A 51 3.34 -17.02 14.16
C LEU A 51 4.46 -17.26 13.16
N MET A 52 4.82 -16.24 12.36
CA MET A 52 5.87 -16.36 11.34
C MET A 52 7.26 -16.62 11.93
N SER A 53 7.47 -16.32 13.20
CA SER A 53 8.78 -16.43 13.84
C SER A 53 8.91 -17.61 14.84
N CYS A 54 7.84 -18.33 15.17
CA CYS A 54 7.84 -19.37 16.22
C CYS A 54 8.26 -20.75 15.71
N ASP A 55 8.69 -21.61 16.66
CA ASP A 55 8.95 -23.02 16.45
C ASP A 55 7.75 -23.90 16.87
N LYS A 56 6.86 -23.36 17.69
CA LYS A 56 5.60 -23.96 18.14
C LYS A 56 4.64 -22.87 18.60
N PHE A 57 3.34 -23.05 18.36
CA PHE A 57 2.31 -22.16 18.91
C PHE A 57 1.19 -22.91 19.61
N GLN A 58 0.59 -22.27 20.62
CA GLN A 58 -0.56 -22.76 21.39
C GLN A 58 -1.55 -21.61 21.56
N ILE A 59 -2.81 -21.84 21.19
CA ILE A 59 -3.84 -20.79 21.22
C ILE A 59 -5.02 -21.29 22.05
N SER A 60 -5.45 -20.47 23.01
CA SER A 60 -6.63 -20.72 23.85
C SER A 60 -7.59 -19.55 23.72
N VAL A 61 -8.71 -19.73 23.02
CA VAL A 61 -9.70 -18.67 22.76
C VAL A 61 -11.11 -19.19 22.87
N ALA A 62 -12.03 -18.37 23.40
CA ALA A 62 -13.41 -18.79 23.54
C ALA A 62 -14.14 -18.90 22.20
N PHE A 63 -13.83 -18.02 21.23
CA PHE A 63 -14.54 -17.93 19.96
C PHE A 63 -13.60 -17.89 18.77
N ILE A 64 -13.95 -18.67 17.73
CA ILE A 64 -13.22 -18.73 16.46
C ILE A 64 -14.23 -18.55 15.32
N THR A 65 -14.01 -17.55 14.43
CA THR A 65 -14.86 -17.32 13.26
C THR A 65 -14.05 -17.34 11.97
N MET A 66 -14.73 -17.56 10.83
CA MET A 66 -14.07 -17.46 9.51
C MET A 66 -13.40 -16.09 9.32
N GLY A 67 -14.08 -15.00 9.71
CA GLY A 67 -13.49 -13.66 9.66
C GLY A 67 -12.24 -13.49 10.51
N GLY A 68 -12.09 -14.26 11.59
CA GLY A 68 -10.87 -14.24 12.42
C GLY A 68 -9.71 -15.05 11.84
N ILE A 69 -9.99 -16.18 11.18
CA ILE A 69 -8.93 -17.04 10.63
C ILE A 69 -8.55 -16.69 9.19
N THR A 70 -9.48 -16.18 8.36
CA THR A 70 -9.22 -15.89 6.95
C THR A 70 -7.97 -15.03 6.73
N PRO A 71 -7.75 -13.93 7.47
CA PRO A 71 -6.54 -13.14 7.32
C PRO A 71 -5.25 -13.89 7.69
N LEU A 72 -5.33 -14.94 8.50
CA LEU A 72 -4.19 -15.75 8.93
C LEU A 72 -3.92 -16.97 8.03
N LEU A 73 -4.82 -17.30 7.10
CA LEU A 73 -4.73 -18.54 6.32
C LEU A 73 -3.43 -18.67 5.51
N GLN A 74 -2.90 -17.57 4.97
CA GLN A 74 -1.63 -17.62 4.25
C GLN A 74 -0.47 -17.99 5.19
N THR A 75 -0.41 -17.32 6.33
CA THR A 75 0.61 -17.62 7.38
C THR A 75 0.49 -19.03 7.90
N LEU A 76 -0.72 -19.51 8.18
CA LEU A 76 -0.97 -20.87 8.64
C LEU A 76 -0.55 -21.93 7.60
N LYS A 77 -0.74 -21.66 6.32
CA LYS A 77 -0.29 -22.51 5.22
C LYS A 77 1.24 -22.59 5.13
N GLU A 78 1.92 -21.50 5.36
CA GLU A 78 3.38 -21.44 5.42
C GLU A 78 3.91 -22.23 6.63
N LEU A 79 3.25 -22.12 7.79
CA LEU A 79 3.60 -22.94 8.98
C LEU A 79 3.37 -24.42 8.73
N GLU A 80 2.28 -24.81 8.04
CA GLU A 80 2.04 -26.19 7.62
C GLU A 80 3.16 -26.70 6.72
N LYS A 81 3.52 -25.95 5.68
CA LYS A 81 4.63 -26.28 4.76
C LYS A 81 5.95 -26.47 5.51
N ASN A 82 6.20 -25.67 6.54
CA ASN A 82 7.42 -25.75 7.36
C ASN A 82 7.31 -26.75 8.51
N GLY A 83 6.18 -27.43 8.68
CA GLY A 83 5.96 -28.43 9.73
C GLY A 83 5.95 -27.87 11.14
N ILE A 84 5.64 -26.59 11.32
CA ILE A 84 5.59 -25.94 12.64
C ILE A 84 4.33 -26.37 13.40
N PRO A 85 4.44 -27.07 14.55
CA PRO A 85 3.30 -27.63 15.25
C PRO A 85 2.45 -26.56 15.95
N GLY A 86 1.14 -26.68 15.82
CA GLY A 86 0.14 -25.82 16.46
C GLY A 86 -0.87 -26.59 17.28
N GLU A 87 -1.24 -26.05 18.44
CA GLU A 87 -2.31 -26.56 19.30
C GLU A 87 -3.36 -25.45 19.50
N ILE A 88 -4.62 -25.73 19.20
CA ILE A 88 -5.70 -24.75 19.37
C ILE A 88 -6.80 -25.33 20.25
N LEU A 89 -7.11 -24.63 21.33
CA LEU A 89 -8.17 -24.95 22.26
C LEU A 89 -9.27 -23.88 22.19
N THR A 90 -10.50 -24.31 21.90
CA THR A 90 -11.69 -23.44 21.95
C THR A 90 -12.76 -24.07 22.83
N THR A 91 -13.95 -23.49 22.89
CA THR A 91 -15.04 -23.95 23.74
C THR A 91 -16.38 -23.97 23.05
N ASN A 92 -17.31 -24.79 23.52
CA ASN A 92 -18.71 -24.78 23.12
C ASN A 92 -19.54 -23.67 23.81
N TYR A 93 -18.89 -22.81 24.62
CA TYR A 93 -19.56 -21.71 25.33
C TYR A 93 -20.34 -20.81 24.37
N LEU A 94 -21.64 -20.67 24.62
CA LEU A 94 -22.59 -19.91 23.81
C LEU A 94 -22.66 -20.33 22.32
N ASN A 95 -21.97 -21.34 21.87
CA ASN A 95 -21.90 -21.79 20.47
C ASN A 95 -21.64 -20.63 19.47
N PHE A 96 -20.56 -19.87 19.69
CA PHE A 96 -20.14 -18.78 18.82
C PHE A 96 -19.02 -19.14 17.84
N SER A 97 -18.29 -20.23 18.10
CA SER A 97 -17.27 -20.69 17.15
C SER A 97 -17.93 -21.27 15.91
N GLU A 98 -17.49 -20.82 14.72
CA GLU A 98 -18.10 -21.26 13.45
C GLU A 98 -17.58 -22.65 13.05
N PRO A 99 -18.46 -23.64 12.77
CA PRO A 99 -18.03 -24.96 12.36
C PRO A 99 -17.11 -24.98 11.14
N LYS A 100 -17.37 -24.12 10.12
CA LYS A 100 -16.48 -23.95 8.95
C LYS A 100 -15.07 -23.52 9.33
N ALA A 101 -14.92 -22.65 10.33
CA ALA A 101 -13.62 -22.19 10.80
C ALA A 101 -12.86 -23.31 11.53
N LEU A 102 -13.56 -24.09 12.36
CA LEU A 102 -12.99 -25.25 13.06
C LEU A 102 -12.53 -26.33 12.09
N GLU A 103 -13.35 -26.63 11.08
CA GLU A 103 -13.03 -27.59 10.01
C GLU A 103 -11.80 -27.14 9.21
N LYS A 104 -11.71 -25.86 8.91
CA LYS A 104 -10.57 -25.27 8.18
C LYS A 104 -9.26 -25.42 8.95
N LEU A 105 -9.29 -25.12 10.25
CA LEU A 105 -8.10 -25.26 11.12
C LEU A 105 -7.70 -26.73 11.29
N HIS A 106 -8.69 -27.63 11.46
CA HIS A 106 -8.43 -29.06 11.57
C HIS A 106 -7.87 -29.68 10.28
N GLY A 107 -8.22 -29.12 9.11
CA GLY A 107 -7.69 -29.52 7.81
C GLY A 107 -6.20 -29.23 7.59
N LEU A 108 -5.57 -28.43 8.45
CA LEU A 108 -4.14 -28.17 8.41
C LEU A 108 -3.39 -29.26 9.18
N SER A 109 -2.49 -29.98 8.50
CA SER A 109 -1.83 -31.19 9.01
C SER A 109 -0.94 -30.94 10.23
N ASN A 110 -0.48 -29.71 10.44
CA ASN A 110 0.35 -29.30 11.57
C ASN A 110 -0.44 -28.81 12.79
N ILE A 111 -1.78 -28.70 12.69
CA ILE A 111 -2.63 -28.16 13.77
C ILE A 111 -3.43 -29.26 14.43
N THR A 112 -3.37 -29.35 15.77
CA THR A 112 -4.27 -30.14 16.58
C THR A 112 -5.32 -29.23 17.20
N LEU A 113 -6.61 -29.50 16.94
CA LEU A 113 -7.74 -28.74 17.45
C LEU A 113 -8.53 -29.53 18.50
N LYS A 114 -8.79 -28.91 19.64
CA LYS A 114 -9.67 -29.45 20.70
C LYS A 114 -10.72 -28.43 21.09
N MET A 115 -11.87 -28.94 21.62
CA MET A 115 -12.95 -28.13 22.19
C MET A 115 -13.18 -28.50 23.65
N TYR A 116 -13.11 -27.51 24.52
CA TYR A 116 -13.43 -27.67 25.94
C TYR A 116 -14.94 -27.60 26.15
N ASP A 117 -15.52 -28.68 26.68
CA ASP A 117 -16.94 -28.81 26.95
C ASP A 117 -17.31 -28.20 28.31
N VAL A 118 -17.70 -26.92 28.31
CA VAL A 118 -18.02 -26.16 29.54
C VAL A 118 -19.29 -26.70 30.24
N GLU A 119 -20.18 -27.34 29.52
CA GLU A 119 -21.41 -27.87 30.09
C GLU A 119 -21.14 -29.14 30.90
N LYS A 120 -20.31 -30.03 30.39
CA LYS A 120 -19.90 -31.23 31.10
C LYS A 120 -18.90 -30.94 32.22
N ALA A 121 -18.06 -29.94 32.07
CA ALA A 121 -17.12 -29.50 33.07
C ALA A 121 -17.79 -28.76 34.22
N ALA A 122 -18.96 -28.15 34.00
CA ALA A 122 -19.65 -27.27 34.93
C ALA A 122 -18.74 -26.07 35.38
N GLU A 123 -17.81 -25.67 34.50
CA GLU A 123 -16.81 -24.65 34.74
C GLU A 123 -16.75 -23.69 33.53
N GLY A 124 -16.65 -22.38 33.78
CA GLY A 124 -16.57 -21.38 32.72
C GLY A 124 -15.22 -21.40 32.01
N PHE A 125 -15.23 -21.35 30.67
CA PHE A 125 -14.02 -21.17 29.86
C PHE A 125 -14.14 -19.88 29.06
N HIS A 126 -13.29 -18.89 29.36
CA HIS A 126 -13.29 -17.60 28.66
C HIS A 126 -11.88 -17.04 28.49
N THR A 127 -10.88 -17.94 28.33
CA THR A 127 -9.49 -17.56 28.13
C THR A 127 -9.27 -16.96 26.73
N LYS A 128 -8.31 -16.06 26.60
CA LYS A 128 -7.81 -15.49 25.34
C LYS A 128 -6.30 -15.34 25.46
N GLY A 129 -5.62 -16.36 25.08
CA GLY A 129 -4.17 -16.49 25.16
C GLY A 129 -3.59 -17.05 23.87
N TYR A 130 -2.54 -16.42 23.39
CA TYR A 130 -1.75 -16.83 22.23
C TYR A 130 -0.32 -17.01 22.70
N ILE A 131 0.18 -18.24 22.69
CA ILE A 131 1.48 -18.64 23.25
C ILE A 131 2.36 -19.05 22.09
N PHE A 132 3.48 -18.37 21.90
CA PHE A 132 4.45 -18.65 20.85
C PHE A 132 5.78 -19.00 21.49
N LYS A 133 6.40 -20.09 21.07
CA LYS A 133 7.70 -20.54 21.54
C LYS A 133 8.70 -20.45 20.39
N LYS A 134 9.85 -19.82 20.66
CA LYS A 134 11.03 -19.87 19.79
C LYS A 134 12.25 -20.19 20.63
N GLU A 135 12.88 -21.32 20.37
CA GLU A 135 13.97 -21.85 21.19
C GLU A 135 13.58 -21.90 22.69
N GLU A 136 14.26 -21.14 23.57
CA GLU A 136 14.01 -21.08 25.02
C GLU A 136 13.11 -19.90 25.44
N ILE A 137 12.57 -19.14 24.48
CA ILE A 137 11.80 -17.92 24.75
C ILE A 137 10.34 -18.13 24.42
N TYR A 138 9.49 -17.73 25.35
CA TYR A 138 8.05 -17.60 25.16
C TYR A 138 7.67 -16.15 24.90
N ARG A 139 6.83 -15.93 23.89
CA ARG A 139 6.12 -14.69 23.65
C ARG A 139 4.64 -14.98 23.78
N ILE A 140 3.99 -14.33 24.73
CA ILE A 140 2.63 -14.67 25.13
C ILE A 140 1.77 -13.42 25.03
N ILE A 141 0.72 -13.47 24.22
CA ILE A 141 -0.28 -12.38 24.10
C ILE A 141 -1.51 -12.81 24.90
N ILE A 142 -1.84 -12.04 25.94
CA ILE A 142 -3.01 -12.29 26.79
C ILE A 142 -3.85 -11.02 26.85
N GLY A 143 -5.17 -11.17 26.78
CA GLY A 143 -6.08 -10.03 26.92
C GLY A 143 -7.52 -10.35 26.60
N SER A 144 -8.18 -9.46 25.87
CA SER A 144 -9.60 -9.56 25.55
C SER A 144 -9.90 -10.15 24.18
N SER A 145 -8.91 -10.33 23.30
CA SER A 145 -9.12 -10.67 21.88
C SER A 145 -9.40 -12.14 21.63
N ASN A 146 -10.62 -12.44 21.20
CA ASN A 146 -10.95 -13.71 20.57
C ASN A 146 -10.44 -13.79 19.11
N MET A 147 -10.43 -14.96 18.51
CA MET A 147 -10.07 -15.17 17.10
C MET A 147 -11.28 -14.86 16.19
N THR A 148 -11.70 -13.59 16.22
CA THR A 148 -12.78 -13.04 15.40
C THR A 148 -12.32 -11.78 14.67
N SER A 149 -12.90 -11.48 13.50
CA SER A 149 -12.50 -10.31 12.69
C SER A 149 -12.51 -9.03 13.54
N ALA A 150 -13.58 -8.76 14.24
CA ALA A 150 -13.73 -7.53 15.02
C ALA A 150 -12.70 -7.43 16.17
N ALA A 151 -12.44 -8.52 16.89
CA ALA A 151 -11.48 -8.51 18.01
C ALA A 151 -10.03 -8.34 17.53
N LEU A 152 -9.70 -8.92 16.38
CA LEU A 152 -8.32 -8.88 15.85
C LEU A 152 -8.00 -7.58 15.10
N THR A 153 -9.01 -6.83 14.60
CA THR A 153 -8.76 -5.72 13.67
C THR A 153 -9.41 -4.39 14.02
N SER A 154 -10.61 -4.37 14.61
CA SER A 154 -11.41 -3.13 14.70
C SER A 154 -11.90 -2.76 16.10
N ASN A 155 -12.28 -3.73 16.93
CA ASN A 155 -12.71 -3.45 18.29
C ASN A 155 -11.53 -2.89 19.12
N ARG A 156 -11.84 -2.02 20.08
CA ARG A 156 -10.85 -1.64 21.09
C ARG A 156 -10.64 -2.80 22.05
N GLU A 157 -9.63 -3.59 21.76
CA GLU A 157 -9.19 -4.71 22.58
C GLU A 157 -7.92 -4.33 23.35
N TRP A 158 -7.80 -4.80 24.57
CA TRP A 158 -6.60 -4.60 25.39
C TRP A 158 -5.90 -5.93 25.58
N ASN A 159 -4.68 -6.01 25.06
CA ASN A 159 -3.84 -7.17 25.20
C ASN A 159 -2.46 -6.74 25.68
N THR A 160 -1.79 -7.65 26.38
CA THR A 160 -0.39 -7.50 26.77
C THR A 160 0.41 -8.61 26.13
N LYS A 161 1.49 -8.26 25.44
CA LYS A 161 2.52 -9.21 25.02
C LYS A 161 3.57 -9.29 26.12
N VAL A 162 3.72 -10.48 26.70
CA VAL A 162 4.75 -10.82 27.68
C VAL A 162 5.86 -11.60 26.98
N VAL A 163 7.11 -11.24 27.25
CA VAL A 163 8.29 -11.99 26.76
C VAL A 163 8.99 -12.59 27.98
N SER A 164 9.18 -13.90 27.97
CA SER A 164 9.72 -14.62 29.10
C SER A 164 10.56 -15.83 28.64
N THR A 165 11.29 -16.43 29.55
CA THR A 165 12.00 -17.69 29.31
C THR A 165 11.20 -18.88 29.85
N GLU A 166 11.61 -20.11 29.51
CA GLU A 166 11.06 -21.33 30.11
C GLU A 166 11.20 -21.37 31.64
N GLN A 167 12.18 -20.65 32.21
CA GLN A 167 12.43 -20.53 33.65
C GLN A 167 11.66 -19.41 34.31
N GLY A 168 10.98 -18.57 33.53
CA GLY A 168 10.21 -17.42 34.01
C GLY A 168 8.88 -17.88 34.63
N GLU A 169 8.60 -17.47 35.87
CA GLU A 169 7.43 -17.92 36.64
C GLU A 169 6.10 -17.65 35.89
N VAL A 170 5.96 -16.45 35.27
CA VAL A 170 4.73 -16.09 34.55
C VAL A 170 4.48 -16.99 33.34
N ALA A 171 5.51 -17.22 32.50
CA ALA A 171 5.36 -18.10 31.36
C ALA A 171 5.09 -19.55 31.80
N LYS A 172 5.76 -20.00 32.84
CA LYS A 172 5.57 -21.35 33.39
C LYS A 172 4.11 -21.54 33.83
N GLN A 173 3.58 -20.66 34.65
CA GLN A 173 2.19 -20.71 35.12
C GLN A 173 1.18 -20.70 33.97
N ILE A 174 1.37 -19.85 32.97
CA ILE A 174 0.47 -19.77 31.82
C ILE A 174 0.51 -21.06 30.98
N VAL A 175 1.69 -21.60 30.72
CA VAL A 175 1.86 -22.85 29.98
C VAL A 175 1.32 -24.04 30.76
N GLU A 176 1.51 -24.10 32.11
CA GLU A 176 0.95 -25.13 32.96
C GLU A 176 -0.58 -25.08 32.95
N GLU A 177 -1.20 -23.90 33.12
CA GLU A 177 -2.65 -23.72 33.02
C GLU A 177 -3.21 -24.15 31.66
N TYR A 178 -2.53 -23.75 30.55
CA TYR A 178 -2.91 -24.19 29.22
C TYR A 178 -2.85 -25.75 29.12
N ASN A 179 -1.79 -26.35 29.59
CA ASN A 179 -1.62 -27.79 29.52
C ASN A 179 -2.63 -28.55 30.41
N GLU A 180 -3.03 -28.02 31.55
CA GLU A 180 -4.10 -28.58 32.39
C GLU A 180 -5.43 -28.58 31.62
N LEU A 181 -5.80 -27.46 31.03
CA LEU A 181 -7.00 -27.36 30.18
C LEU A 181 -6.92 -28.30 28.98
N TRP A 182 -5.77 -28.33 28.28
CA TRP A 182 -5.53 -29.15 27.09
C TRP A 182 -5.64 -30.65 27.35
N ASN A 183 -5.12 -31.12 28.50
CA ASN A 183 -5.12 -32.53 28.92
C ASN A 183 -6.36 -32.89 29.74
N SER A 184 -7.25 -31.95 29.98
CA SER A 184 -8.50 -32.25 30.72
C SER A 184 -9.36 -33.27 29.94
N ARG A 185 -10.05 -34.13 30.69
CA ARG A 185 -11.06 -35.05 30.11
C ARG A 185 -12.21 -34.35 29.39
N TYR A 186 -12.35 -33.06 29.62
CA TYR A 186 -13.37 -32.22 28.98
C TYR A 186 -12.89 -31.54 27.68
N ALA A 187 -11.58 -31.61 27.38
CA ALA A 187 -11.01 -31.13 26.12
C ALA A 187 -11.11 -32.23 25.03
N LEU A 188 -12.24 -32.21 24.33
CA LEU A 188 -12.60 -33.21 23.33
C LEU A 188 -11.80 -33.03 22.05
N SER A 189 -11.38 -34.13 21.40
CA SER A 189 -10.76 -34.09 20.07
C SER A 189 -11.78 -33.70 19.01
N PHE A 190 -11.33 -33.14 17.85
CA PHE A 190 -12.19 -32.71 16.77
C PHE A 190 -13.23 -33.79 16.38
N ASP A 191 -12.79 -34.99 16.09
CA ASP A 191 -13.67 -36.08 15.67
C ASP A 191 -14.73 -36.44 16.73
N SER A 192 -14.48 -36.17 18.01
CA SER A 192 -15.35 -36.49 19.12
C SER A 192 -16.47 -35.44 19.34
N PHE A 193 -16.28 -34.19 18.92
CA PHE A 193 -17.27 -33.16 19.20
C PHE A 193 -17.94 -32.56 17.94
N TYR A 194 -17.31 -32.66 16.76
CA TYR A 194 -17.60 -31.80 15.63
C TYR A 194 -19.04 -31.94 15.10
N GLU A 195 -19.48 -33.15 14.85
CA GLU A 195 -20.83 -33.38 14.28
C GLU A 195 -21.94 -32.90 15.22
N GLU A 196 -21.86 -33.26 16.51
CA GLU A 196 -22.83 -32.80 17.51
C GLU A 196 -22.85 -31.28 17.66
N TYR A 197 -21.64 -30.66 17.66
CA TYR A 197 -21.48 -29.22 17.75
C TYR A 197 -22.06 -28.50 16.53
N LYS A 198 -21.81 -29.02 15.33
CA LYS A 198 -22.29 -28.47 14.06
C LYS A 198 -23.81 -28.46 13.98
N GLU A 199 -24.45 -29.54 14.33
CA GLU A 199 -25.92 -29.60 14.38
C GLU A 199 -26.49 -28.59 15.39
N ARG A 200 -25.91 -28.54 16.57
CA ARG A 200 -26.35 -27.63 17.64
C ARG A 200 -26.14 -26.15 17.22
N TYR A 201 -25.02 -25.84 16.60
CA TYR A 201 -24.70 -24.50 16.06
C TYR A 201 -25.76 -24.06 15.06
N GLN A 202 -26.17 -24.93 14.12
CA GLN A 202 -27.18 -24.62 13.12
C GLN A 202 -28.55 -24.31 13.75
N ILE A 203 -28.96 -25.06 14.76
CA ILE A 203 -30.20 -24.82 15.49
C ILE A 203 -30.16 -23.44 16.17
N ILE A 204 -29.08 -23.12 16.88
CA ILE A 204 -28.94 -21.87 17.61
C ILE A 204 -28.82 -20.70 16.64
N LYS A 205 -28.10 -20.85 15.51
CA LYS A 205 -28.02 -19.83 14.46
C LYS A 205 -29.42 -19.50 13.94
N ARG A 206 -30.21 -20.49 13.60
CA ARG A 206 -31.60 -20.31 13.12
C ARG A 206 -32.49 -19.61 14.16
N GLN A 207 -32.38 -19.99 15.45
CA GLN A 207 -33.08 -19.30 16.53
C GLN A 207 -32.73 -17.83 16.67
N ARG A 208 -31.43 -17.49 16.56
CA ARG A 208 -30.95 -16.10 16.59
C ARG A 208 -31.43 -15.28 15.39
N GLU A 209 -31.51 -15.88 14.22
CA GLU A 209 -32.05 -15.25 13.00
C GLU A 209 -33.54 -14.95 13.14
N ILE A 210 -34.30 -15.88 13.69
CA ILE A 210 -35.73 -15.69 13.98
C ILE A 210 -35.93 -14.57 15.01
N ALA A 211 -35.19 -14.59 16.11
CA ALA A 211 -35.25 -13.52 17.12
C ALA A 211 -34.89 -12.13 16.58
N LYS A 212 -33.93 -12.04 15.67
CA LYS A 212 -33.59 -10.77 14.98
C LYS A 212 -34.70 -10.31 14.02
N SER A 213 -35.46 -11.24 13.41
CA SER A 213 -36.56 -10.91 12.51
C SER A 213 -37.82 -10.45 13.25
N GLU A 214 -37.98 -10.82 14.53
CA GLU A 214 -39.11 -10.42 15.38
C GLU A 214 -38.91 -9.06 16.07
N GLU A 215 -37.73 -8.50 16.10
CA GLU A 215 -37.52 -7.09 16.50
C GLU A 215 -38.17 -6.17 15.46
N THR A 216 -39.40 -5.73 15.72
CA THR A 216 -40.11 -4.70 14.93
C THR A 216 -39.30 -3.39 14.99
N PRO A 217 -38.68 -2.93 13.87
CA PRO A 217 -37.93 -1.70 13.90
C PRO A 217 -38.86 -0.51 14.11
N SER A 218 -38.54 0.38 15.05
CA SER A 218 -39.27 1.63 15.19
C SER A 218 -39.16 2.46 13.90
N ILE A 219 -40.24 3.19 13.55
CA ILE A 219 -40.34 4.05 12.36
C ILE A 219 -39.16 5.03 12.25
N GLU A 220 -38.53 5.44 13.36
CA GLU A 220 -37.34 6.30 13.38
C GLU A 220 -36.05 5.62 12.87
N LYS A 221 -35.95 4.28 12.94
CA LYS A 221 -34.82 3.53 12.37
C LYS A 221 -34.82 3.48 10.83
N TYR A 222 -35.94 3.75 10.18
CA TYR A 222 -36.09 3.70 8.71
C TYR A 222 -35.71 4.98 7.96
N ARG A 223 -35.52 6.12 8.62
CA ARG A 223 -35.01 7.31 7.92
C ARG A 223 -33.52 7.18 7.69
N LEU A 224 -33.15 6.95 6.43
CA LEU A 224 -31.76 7.00 6.00
C LEU A 224 -31.14 8.36 6.37
N LYS A 225 -30.07 8.33 7.18
CA LYS A 225 -29.31 9.53 7.56
C LYS A 225 -28.02 9.60 6.72
N PRO A 226 -27.60 10.79 6.29
CA PRO A 226 -26.34 10.95 5.58
C PRO A 226 -25.15 10.60 6.48
N ASN A 227 -24.15 9.91 5.92
CA ASN A 227 -22.87 9.62 6.58
C ASN A 227 -21.95 10.88 6.58
N ALA A 228 -20.80 10.80 7.24
CA ALA A 228 -19.86 11.92 7.39
C ALA A 228 -19.41 12.49 6.03
N MET A 229 -19.08 11.64 5.05
CA MET A 229 -18.72 12.04 3.68
C MET A 229 -19.86 12.83 3.02
N GLN A 230 -21.09 12.30 3.11
CA GLN A 230 -22.25 12.93 2.50
C GLN A 230 -22.56 14.29 3.12
N VAL A 231 -22.40 14.43 4.44
CA VAL A 231 -22.52 15.72 5.14
C VAL A 231 -21.43 16.70 4.67
N GLY A 232 -20.17 16.26 4.61
CA GLY A 232 -19.05 17.07 4.11
C GLY A 232 -19.25 17.52 2.68
N PHE A 233 -19.69 16.63 1.81
CA PHE A 233 -20.04 16.91 0.42
C PHE A 233 -21.15 17.98 0.31
N ILE A 234 -22.26 17.81 1.00
CA ILE A 234 -23.38 18.75 0.98
C ILE A 234 -22.95 20.15 1.47
N THR A 235 -22.15 20.18 2.55
CA THR A 235 -21.63 21.43 3.12
C THR A 235 -20.77 22.20 2.12
N ASN A 236 -19.87 21.49 1.45
CA ASN A 236 -18.98 22.12 0.46
C ASN A 236 -19.73 22.52 -0.82
N LEU A 237 -20.68 21.69 -1.27
CA LEU A 237 -21.51 21.99 -2.43
C LEU A 237 -22.33 23.28 -2.20
N ARG A 238 -22.86 23.46 -0.99
CA ARG A 238 -23.54 24.72 -0.59
C ARG A 238 -22.63 25.94 -0.70
N LYS A 239 -21.38 25.83 -0.22
CA LYS A 239 -20.38 26.91 -0.31
C LYS A 239 -20.01 27.25 -1.77
N ILE A 240 -19.96 26.24 -2.67
CA ILE A 240 -19.70 26.46 -4.10
C ILE A 240 -20.85 27.26 -4.72
N LEU A 241 -22.10 26.88 -4.45
CA LEU A 241 -23.28 27.59 -4.92
C LEU A 241 -23.36 29.01 -4.34
N GLU A 242 -23.02 29.24 -3.07
CA GLU A 242 -22.98 30.56 -2.43
C GLU A 242 -21.97 31.52 -3.07
N LYS A 243 -20.90 30.97 -3.69
CA LYS A 243 -19.91 31.73 -4.48
C LYS A 243 -20.40 32.06 -5.89
N GLY A 244 -21.56 31.55 -6.28
CA GLY A 244 -22.12 31.80 -7.63
C GLY A 244 -21.59 30.83 -8.69
N GLU A 245 -20.90 29.76 -8.31
CA GLU A 245 -20.44 28.73 -9.24
C GLU A 245 -21.60 27.81 -9.63
N ASP A 246 -21.67 27.45 -10.89
CA ASP A 246 -22.74 26.62 -11.48
C ASP A 246 -22.32 25.18 -11.74
N ARG A 247 -21.08 24.79 -11.38
CA ARG A 247 -20.51 23.48 -11.64
C ARG A 247 -19.80 22.95 -10.41
N ALA A 248 -19.93 21.64 -10.17
CA ALA A 248 -19.22 20.96 -9.09
C ALA A 248 -18.95 19.49 -9.41
N LEU A 249 -17.87 18.95 -8.84
CA LEU A 249 -17.43 17.58 -9.03
C LEU A 249 -17.39 16.85 -7.68
N LEU A 250 -18.01 15.66 -7.60
CA LEU A 250 -17.85 14.70 -6.52
C LEU A 250 -16.94 13.55 -6.99
N ILE A 251 -15.75 13.46 -6.43
CA ILE A 251 -14.82 12.36 -6.65
C ILE A 251 -14.95 11.41 -5.46
N SER A 252 -15.42 10.18 -5.71
CA SER A 252 -15.69 9.26 -4.61
C SER A 252 -15.51 7.81 -5.04
N ALA A 253 -14.75 7.05 -4.25
CA ALA A 253 -14.47 5.65 -4.51
C ALA A 253 -15.74 4.83 -4.76
N THR A 254 -15.62 3.74 -5.51
CA THR A 254 -16.73 2.82 -5.74
C THR A 254 -17.20 2.23 -4.40
N GLY A 255 -18.51 2.16 -4.19
CA GLY A 255 -19.08 1.59 -2.96
C GLY A 255 -19.34 2.57 -1.81
N THR A 256 -18.87 3.82 -1.89
CA THR A 256 -19.04 4.83 -0.83
C THR A 256 -20.43 5.49 -0.76
N GLY A 257 -21.31 5.20 -1.73
CA GLY A 257 -22.68 5.72 -1.75
C GLY A 257 -22.86 7.05 -2.48
N LYS A 258 -22.14 7.28 -3.60
CA LYS A 258 -22.28 8.48 -4.47
C LYS A 258 -23.74 8.81 -4.81
N THR A 259 -24.52 7.81 -5.21
CA THR A 259 -25.94 7.98 -5.58
C THR A 259 -26.77 8.51 -4.40
N TYR A 260 -26.55 7.98 -3.20
CA TYR A 260 -27.19 8.50 -1.99
C TYR A 260 -26.70 9.89 -1.63
N ALA A 261 -25.40 10.17 -1.81
CA ALA A 261 -24.84 11.51 -1.58
C ALA A 261 -25.53 12.57 -2.44
N SER A 262 -25.71 12.28 -3.74
CA SER A 262 -26.42 13.20 -4.63
C SER A 262 -27.89 13.35 -4.24
N ALA A 263 -28.59 12.28 -3.87
CA ALA A 263 -30.00 12.35 -3.44
C ALA A 263 -30.17 13.19 -2.16
N PHE A 264 -29.30 13.00 -1.15
CA PHE A 264 -29.31 13.82 0.06
C PHE A 264 -29.00 15.29 -0.27
N ALA A 265 -28.03 15.54 -1.17
CA ALA A 265 -27.71 16.90 -1.59
C ALA A 265 -28.91 17.60 -2.26
N MET A 266 -29.61 16.92 -3.15
CA MET A 266 -30.80 17.46 -3.80
C MET A 266 -31.90 17.82 -2.78
N ARG A 267 -32.12 16.95 -1.78
CA ARG A 267 -33.09 17.18 -0.70
C ARG A 267 -32.69 18.36 0.18
N GLU A 268 -31.45 18.40 0.66
CA GLU A 268 -30.98 19.42 1.62
C GLU A 268 -30.77 20.80 0.97
N LEU A 269 -30.53 20.86 -0.33
CA LEU A 269 -30.38 22.10 -1.09
C LEU A 269 -31.70 22.57 -1.72
N GLY A 270 -32.74 21.75 -1.67
CA GLY A 270 -34.10 22.11 -2.07
C GLY A 270 -34.31 22.23 -3.58
N PHE A 271 -33.56 21.53 -4.40
CA PHE A 271 -33.75 21.49 -5.84
C PHE A 271 -35.08 20.82 -6.20
N LYS A 272 -35.89 21.47 -7.00
CA LYS A 272 -37.25 21.03 -7.35
C LYS A 272 -37.29 20.19 -8.61
N ARG A 273 -36.54 20.58 -9.64
CA ARG A 273 -36.45 19.83 -10.90
C ARG A 273 -35.01 19.34 -11.13
N VAL A 274 -34.82 18.02 -11.20
CA VAL A 274 -33.50 17.37 -11.33
C VAL A 274 -33.49 16.41 -12.50
N LEU A 275 -32.49 16.51 -13.33
CA LEU A 275 -32.19 15.53 -14.38
C LEU A 275 -30.95 14.71 -13.96
N PHE A 276 -31.11 13.40 -13.86
CA PHE A 276 -30.02 12.47 -13.56
C PHE A 276 -29.64 11.69 -14.81
N LEU A 277 -28.41 11.88 -15.29
CA LEU A 277 -27.91 11.28 -16.51
C LEU A 277 -26.89 10.18 -16.21
N VAL A 278 -27.12 9.00 -16.81
CA VAL A 278 -26.27 7.83 -16.74
C VAL A 278 -25.92 7.35 -18.15
N HIS A 279 -24.93 6.48 -18.27
CA HIS A 279 -24.57 5.91 -19.58
C HIS A 279 -25.36 4.64 -19.93
N ARG A 280 -26.04 3.99 -18.98
CA ARG A 280 -26.84 2.75 -19.20
C ARG A 280 -28.23 2.85 -18.57
N GLY A 281 -29.25 2.31 -19.26
CA GLY A 281 -30.64 2.36 -18.83
C GLY A 281 -30.92 1.64 -17.49
N GLN A 282 -30.21 0.54 -17.22
CA GLN A 282 -30.30 -0.18 -15.95
C GLN A 282 -29.91 0.71 -14.76
N LEU A 283 -28.83 1.48 -14.90
CA LEU A 283 -28.38 2.41 -13.85
C LEU A 283 -29.44 3.50 -13.58
N ALA A 284 -30.13 3.98 -14.61
CA ALA A 284 -31.23 4.93 -14.43
C ALA A 284 -32.33 4.36 -13.52
N ARG A 285 -32.73 3.10 -13.75
CA ARG A 285 -33.73 2.41 -12.92
C ARG A 285 -33.27 2.19 -11.48
N GLN A 286 -32.01 1.76 -11.30
CA GLN A 286 -31.43 1.54 -9.96
C GLN A 286 -31.28 2.85 -9.19
N THR A 287 -30.81 3.91 -9.86
CA THR A 287 -30.69 5.25 -9.28
C THR A 287 -32.05 5.79 -8.83
N LYS A 288 -33.08 5.67 -9.68
CA LYS A 288 -34.45 6.06 -9.34
C LYS A 288 -34.92 5.35 -8.06
N LYS A 289 -34.75 4.02 -7.97
CA LYS A 289 -35.09 3.24 -6.75
C LYS A 289 -34.32 3.73 -5.51
N SER A 290 -33.08 4.14 -5.65
CA SER A 290 -32.28 4.67 -4.53
C SER A 290 -32.78 6.05 -4.08
N TYR A 291 -33.18 6.90 -5.01
CA TYR A 291 -33.79 8.19 -4.71
C TYR A 291 -35.15 8.05 -4.03
N GLU A 292 -36.00 7.11 -4.49
CA GLU A 292 -37.29 6.81 -3.88
C GLU A 292 -37.18 6.46 -2.40
N LYS A 293 -36.09 5.81 -1.97
CA LYS A 293 -35.84 5.50 -0.55
C LYS A 293 -35.55 6.74 0.32
N ILE A 294 -35.06 7.85 -0.28
CA ILE A 294 -34.72 9.08 0.44
C ILE A 294 -35.88 10.08 0.46
N PHE A 295 -36.61 10.17 -0.64
CA PHE A 295 -37.66 11.17 -0.83
C PHE A 295 -39.06 10.64 -0.47
N ASP A 296 -39.20 9.35 -0.20
CA ASP A 296 -40.47 8.67 -0.04
C ASP A 296 -41.39 8.96 -1.26
N LYS A 297 -42.59 9.49 -1.06
CA LYS A 297 -43.50 9.89 -2.13
C LYS A 297 -43.60 11.42 -2.30
N SER A 298 -42.69 12.17 -1.71
CA SER A 298 -42.76 13.63 -1.68
C SER A 298 -42.37 14.29 -3.01
N VAL A 299 -41.68 13.55 -3.89
CA VAL A 299 -41.19 14.01 -5.20
C VAL A 299 -41.61 13.02 -6.28
N SER A 300 -42.17 13.52 -7.39
CA SER A 300 -42.54 12.66 -8.52
C SER A 300 -41.28 12.31 -9.33
N MET A 301 -41.11 10.98 -9.60
CA MET A 301 -39.89 10.47 -10.28
C MET A 301 -40.25 9.65 -11.52
N GLY A 302 -39.55 9.89 -12.63
CA GLY A 302 -39.80 9.22 -13.90
C GLY A 302 -38.57 8.79 -14.64
N LEU A 303 -38.76 7.92 -15.63
CA LEU A 303 -37.73 7.40 -16.54
C LEU A 303 -37.97 7.91 -17.97
N VAL A 304 -36.90 8.27 -18.67
CA VAL A 304 -36.96 8.64 -20.09
C VAL A 304 -35.97 7.79 -20.88
N GLY A 305 -36.47 7.10 -21.89
CA GLY A 305 -35.73 6.15 -22.73
C GLY A 305 -36.00 4.69 -22.36
N ALA A 306 -35.53 3.75 -23.18
CA ALA A 306 -35.76 2.30 -23.01
C ALA A 306 -37.25 1.93 -22.83
N GLY A 307 -38.15 2.57 -23.60
CA GLY A 307 -39.62 2.33 -23.56
C GLY A 307 -40.39 3.18 -22.55
N TYR A 308 -39.74 4.04 -21.80
CA TYR A 308 -40.34 4.97 -20.85
C TYR A 308 -40.39 6.40 -21.39
N SER A 309 -41.43 7.17 -21.07
CA SER A 309 -41.68 8.54 -21.59
C SER A 309 -42.19 9.50 -20.50
N ASP A 310 -41.65 9.43 -19.28
CA ASP A 310 -42.07 10.19 -18.13
C ASP A 310 -41.42 11.59 -18.09
N TYR A 311 -41.73 12.45 -19.08
CA TYR A 311 -41.07 13.77 -19.23
C TYR A 311 -41.51 14.79 -18.18
N ASP A 312 -42.72 14.72 -17.65
CA ASP A 312 -43.34 15.73 -16.75
C ASP A 312 -43.13 15.42 -15.28
N ARG A 313 -42.04 14.81 -14.90
CA ARG A 313 -41.70 14.49 -13.51
C ARG A 313 -40.74 15.51 -12.90
N ASP A 314 -40.83 15.68 -11.57
CA ASP A 314 -39.91 16.56 -10.86
C ASP A 314 -38.44 16.07 -11.01
N TYR A 315 -38.24 14.76 -10.82
CA TYR A 315 -36.92 14.12 -11.02
C TYR A 315 -36.99 13.14 -12.17
N VAL A 316 -36.16 13.36 -13.16
CA VAL A 316 -36.09 12.54 -14.39
C VAL A 316 -34.77 11.81 -14.44
N PHE A 317 -34.82 10.51 -14.69
CA PHE A 317 -33.64 9.63 -14.84
C PHE A 317 -33.58 9.17 -16.29
N ALA A 318 -32.46 9.43 -16.97
CA ALA A 318 -32.33 9.14 -18.39
C ALA A 318 -30.91 8.69 -18.75
N THR A 319 -30.75 8.09 -19.91
CA THR A 319 -29.40 7.89 -20.46
C THR A 319 -28.98 9.08 -21.31
N VAL A 320 -27.67 9.37 -21.32
CA VAL A 320 -27.12 10.45 -22.17
C VAL A 320 -27.40 10.16 -23.64
N GLN A 321 -27.34 8.88 -24.09
CA GLN A 321 -27.64 8.49 -25.44
C GLN A 321 -29.08 8.79 -25.85
N THR A 322 -30.02 8.63 -24.91
CA THR A 322 -31.42 9.00 -25.15
C THR A 322 -31.55 10.51 -25.35
N LEU A 323 -31.02 11.31 -24.42
CA LEU A 323 -31.15 12.77 -24.49
C LEU A 323 -30.26 13.39 -25.57
N ASN A 324 -29.26 12.71 -26.10
CA ASN A 324 -28.49 13.17 -27.27
C ASN A 324 -29.31 13.24 -28.56
N ARG A 325 -30.52 12.57 -28.60
CA ARG A 325 -31.43 12.65 -29.75
C ARG A 325 -32.32 13.86 -29.62
N ASP A 326 -32.43 14.64 -30.69
CA ASP A 326 -33.19 15.90 -30.68
C ASP A 326 -34.67 15.70 -30.30
N GLU A 327 -35.27 14.57 -30.66
CA GLU A 327 -36.66 14.21 -30.33
C GLU A 327 -36.95 14.14 -28.82
N HIS A 328 -35.95 13.77 -28.00
CA HIS A 328 -36.04 13.73 -26.54
C HIS A 328 -35.51 15.03 -25.93
N LEU A 329 -34.41 15.57 -26.43
CA LEU A 329 -33.76 16.77 -25.92
C LEU A 329 -34.67 17.98 -25.97
N ARG A 330 -35.33 18.19 -27.11
CA ARG A 330 -36.22 19.33 -27.33
C ARG A 330 -37.60 19.23 -26.64
N LYS A 331 -37.85 18.14 -25.92
CA LYS A 331 -39.03 18.08 -25.02
C LYS A 331 -38.89 18.95 -23.79
N TYR A 332 -37.69 19.41 -23.49
CA TYR A 332 -37.37 20.26 -22.37
C TYR A 332 -36.88 21.62 -22.85
N ALA A 333 -37.21 22.68 -22.11
CA ALA A 333 -36.58 23.98 -22.30
C ALA A 333 -35.14 23.95 -21.73
N PRO A 334 -34.24 24.81 -22.21
CA PRO A 334 -32.85 24.87 -21.72
C PRO A 334 -32.71 25.05 -20.20
N ASP A 335 -33.64 25.73 -19.56
CA ASP A 335 -33.67 26.10 -18.14
C ASP A 335 -34.68 25.29 -17.31
N ASP A 336 -35.22 24.20 -17.87
CA ASP A 336 -36.21 23.36 -17.19
C ASP A 336 -35.73 22.70 -15.90
N PHE A 337 -34.45 22.45 -15.74
CA PHE A 337 -33.87 21.75 -14.60
C PHE A 337 -33.05 22.68 -13.69
N ASP A 338 -33.29 22.63 -12.39
CA ASP A 338 -32.49 23.33 -11.40
C ASP A 338 -31.08 22.71 -11.29
N CYS A 339 -31.01 21.37 -11.31
CA CYS A 339 -29.75 20.62 -11.26
C CYS A 339 -29.71 19.50 -12.29
N ILE A 340 -28.59 19.33 -12.95
CA ILE A 340 -28.32 18.20 -13.83
C ILE A 340 -27.11 17.43 -13.26
N ILE A 341 -27.31 16.14 -13.00
CA ILE A 341 -26.31 15.24 -12.42
C ILE A 341 -25.78 14.32 -13.51
N LEU A 342 -24.46 14.26 -13.67
CA LEU A 342 -23.78 13.33 -14.56
C LEU A 342 -23.10 12.25 -13.72
N ASP A 343 -23.57 11.01 -13.78
CA ASP A 343 -22.88 9.87 -13.22
C ASP A 343 -21.80 9.37 -14.20
N GLU A 344 -20.71 8.84 -13.67
CA GLU A 344 -19.48 8.51 -14.41
C GLU A 344 -19.00 9.69 -15.28
N ALA A 345 -18.91 10.85 -14.62
CA ALA A 345 -18.65 12.14 -15.27
C ALA A 345 -17.30 12.21 -16.02
N HIS A 346 -16.41 11.21 -15.85
CA HIS A 346 -15.18 11.11 -16.67
C HIS A 346 -15.48 10.92 -18.16
N HIS A 347 -16.68 10.49 -18.54
CA HIS A 347 -17.16 10.47 -19.93
C HIS A 347 -17.66 11.83 -20.45
N SER A 348 -17.73 12.86 -19.61
CA SER A 348 -18.31 14.17 -19.99
C SER A 348 -17.58 14.88 -21.13
N SER A 349 -16.34 14.51 -21.43
CA SER A 349 -15.57 15.01 -22.58
C SER A 349 -16.12 14.50 -23.93
N ALA A 350 -16.87 13.41 -23.97
CA ALA A 350 -17.40 12.85 -25.19
C ALA A 350 -18.45 13.77 -25.86
N ASN A 351 -18.50 13.81 -27.18
CA ASN A 351 -19.38 14.67 -27.96
C ASN A 351 -20.86 14.53 -27.58
N THR A 352 -21.31 13.33 -27.20
CA THR A 352 -22.67 13.06 -26.76
C THR A 352 -23.03 13.81 -25.50
N TYR A 353 -22.12 13.83 -24.52
CA TYR A 353 -22.30 14.61 -23.26
C TYR A 353 -22.22 16.11 -23.54
N GLN A 354 -21.24 16.54 -24.34
CA GLN A 354 -21.06 17.95 -24.67
C GLN A 354 -22.27 18.54 -25.38
N LYS A 355 -22.94 17.78 -26.25
CA LYS A 355 -24.19 18.25 -26.89
C LYS A 355 -25.28 18.52 -25.85
N VAL A 356 -25.48 17.64 -24.89
CA VAL A 356 -26.47 17.79 -23.82
C VAL A 356 -26.07 18.96 -22.88
N MET A 357 -24.80 19.05 -22.52
CA MET A 357 -24.29 20.11 -21.64
C MET A 357 -24.39 21.52 -22.28
N ASN A 358 -24.22 21.61 -23.58
CA ASN A 358 -24.35 22.86 -24.31
C ASN A 358 -25.81 23.30 -24.54
N TYR A 359 -26.76 22.37 -24.40
CA TYR A 359 -28.19 22.67 -24.57
C TYR A 359 -28.81 23.24 -23.29
N PHE A 360 -28.51 22.63 -22.13
CA PHE A 360 -29.14 22.99 -20.85
C PHE A 360 -28.34 24.05 -20.09
N THR A 361 -29.08 24.92 -19.36
CA THR A 361 -28.54 25.95 -18.48
C THR A 361 -29.06 25.84 -17.04
N PRO A 362 -28.74 24.72 -16.34
CA PRO A 362 -29.21 24.53 -14.96
C PRO A 362 -28.50 25.48 -13.99
N LYS A 363 -29.01 25.63 -12.77
CA LYS A 363 -28.33 26.34 -11.69
C LYS A 363 -27.09 25.58 -11.20
N LEU A 364 -27.07 24.24 -11.38
CA LEU A 364 -25.94 23.40 -11.02
C LEU A 364 -25.76 22.23 -11.99
N TRP A 365 -24.57 22.09 -12.53
CA TRP A 365 -24.05 20.85 -13.10
C TRP A 365 -23.26 20.09 -12.02
N LEU A 366 -23.71 18.91 -11.64
CA LEU A 366 -23.01 18.05 -10.68
C LEU A 366 -22.42 16.83 -11.39
N GLY A 367 -21.11 16.75 -11.50
CA GLY A 367 -20.40 15.56 -11.95
C GLY A 367 -20.08 14.62 -10.80
N MET A 368 -20.23 13.30 -11.01
CA MET A 368 -19.83 12.28 -10.05
C MET A 368 -18.97 11.22 -10.73
N THR A 369 -17.82 10.88 -10.14
CA THR A 369 -16.94 9.82 -10.65
C THR A 369 -16.10 9.21 -9.55
N ALA A 370 -15.67 7.96 -9.75
CA ALA A 370 -14.65 7.33 -8.93
C ALA A 370 -13.24 7.51 -9.53
N THR A 371 -13.16 7.77 -10.83
CA THR A 371 -11.92 7.74 -11.63
C THR A 371 -11.83 8.97 -12.53
N PRO A 372 -11.58 10.16 -11.95
CA PRO A 372 -11.52 11.41 -12.71
C PRO A 372 -10.39 11.44 -13.74
N ASP A 373 -9.34 10.65 -13.49
CA ASP A 373 -8.12 10.60 -14.30
C ASP A 373 -8.22 9.62 -15.49
N LYS A 374 -9.36 8.91 -15.60
CA LYS A 374 -9.62 8.03 -16.75
C LYS A 374 -9.93 8.87 -17.99
N ARG A 375 -9.25 8.61 -19.09
CA ARG A 375 -9.45 9.29 -20.37
C ARG A 375 -9.84 8.29 -21.44
N ASP A 376 -10.78 8.66 -22.24
CA ASP A 376 -11.19 7.91 -23.43
C ASP A 376 -10.45 8.39 -24.70
N ASP A 377 -9.80 9.56 -24.65
CA ASP A 377 -9.05 10.15 -25.75
C ASP A 377 -7.94 11.12 -25.27
N ASP A 378 -6.82 11.17 -25.99
CA ASP A 378 -5.67 12.06 -25.74
C ASP A 378 -5.90 13.50 -26.30
N ILE A 379 -7.14 13.97 -26.41
CA ILE A 379 -7.45 15.27 -27.00
C ILE A 379 -7.26 16.39 -25.97
N ASP A 380 -6.33 17.28 -26.22
CA ASP A 380 -6.12 18.51 -25.46
C ASP A 380 -7.41 19.34 -25.34
N GLY A 381 -7.76 19.79 -24.13
CA GLY A 381 -8.88 20.69 -23.86
C GLY A 381 -10.17 20.01 -23.38
N LYS A 382 -10.19 18.69 -23.15
CA LYS A 382 -11.37 17.95 -22.70
C LYS A 382 -11.15 17.24 -21.36
N ASN A 383 -10.61 17.93 -20.36
CA ASN A 383 -10.46 17.31 -19.05
C ASN A 383 -11.68 17.58 -18.15
N ILE A 384 -12.05 16.58 -17.34
CA ILE A 384 -13.21 16.66 -16.46
C ILE A 384 -13.12 17.83 -15.46
N TYR A 385 -11.93 18.13 -14.94
CA TYR A 385 -11.74 19.21 -13.98
C TYR A 385 -12.04 20.56 -14.61
N GLN A 386 -11.62 20.80 -15.85
CA GLN A 386 -11.95 22.02 -16.62
C GLN A 386 -13.44 22.10 -16.93
N ILE A 387 -14.07 20.99 -17.33
CA ILE A 387 -15.52 20.92 -17.60
C ILE A 387 -16.33 21.35 -16.38
N PHE A 388 -15.85 21.03 -15.18
CA PHE A 388 -16.49 21.40 -13.91
C PHE A 388 -15.82 22.60 -13.20
N ASN A 389 -15.17 23.51 -13.95
CA ASN A 389 -14.57 24.76 -13.46
C ASN A 389 -13.57 24.54 -12.30
N TYR A 390 -12.92 23.38 -12.21
CA TYR A 390 -12.04 22.97 -11.10
C TYR A 390 -12.72 23.00 -9.71
N GLN A 391 -14.06 22.99 -9.64
CA GLN A 391 -14.82 23.00 -8.40
C GLN A 391 -15.02 21.57 -7.88
N ILE A 392 -14.14 21.11 -6.99
CA ILE A 392 -14.27 19.81 -6.33
C ILE A 392 -15.03 20.02 -5.02
N ALA A 393 -16.29 19.56 -4.99
CA ALA A 393 -17.13 19.64 -3.79
C ALA A 393 -16.66 18.65 -2.70
N TYR A 394 -16.22 17.47 -3.09
CA TYR A 394 -15.63 16.49 -2.17
C TYR A 394 -14.81 15.46 -2.93
N GLU A 395 -13.75 14.99 -2.28
CA GLU A 395 -12.91 13.91 -2.80
C GLU A 395 -12.67 12.88 -1.69
N ILE A 396 -12.98 11.60 -1.97
CA ILE A 396 -12.66 10.48 -1.09
C ILE A 396 -12.16 9.29 -1.91
N ARG A 397 -10.91 8.93 -1.72
CA ARG A 397 -10.25 7.81 -2.39
C ARG A 397 -10.42 6.51 -1.59
N LEU A 398 -10.01 5.38 -2.18
CA LEU A 398 -10.22 4.05 -1.60
C LEU A 398 -9.68 3.93 -0.16
N GLN A 399 -8.44 4.36 0.10
CA GLN A 399 -7.83 4.27 1.43
C GLN A 399 -8.62 5.05 2.47
N GLN A 400 -8.95 6.30 2.18
CA GLN A 400 -9.74 7.13 3.08
C GLN A 400 -11.13 6.55 3.32
N ALA A 401 -11.76 5.97 2.28
CA ALA A 401 -13.05 5.30 2.43
C ALA A 401 -12.96 4.05 3.32
N MET A 402 -11.82 3.35 3.32
CA MET A 402 -11.54 2.25 4.25
C MET A 402 -11.30 2.77 5.68
N GLU A 403 -10.51 3.83 5.84
CA GLU A 403 -10.27 4.48 7.14
C GLU A 403 -11.55 4.94 7.81
N GLU A 404 -12.49 5.46 7.04
CA GLU A 404 -13.81 5.89 7.51
C GLU A 404 -14.82 4.73 7.63
N ASN A 405 -14.37 3.48 7.46
CA ASN A 405 -15.21 2.28 7.52
C ASN A 405 -16.45 2.35 6.61
N MET A 406 -16.32 2.94 5.43
CA MET A 406 -17.41 3.08 4.48
C MET A 406 -17.59 1.84 3.59
N LEU A 407 -16.53 1.06 3.45
CA LEU A 407 -16.47 -0.12 2.59
C LEU A 407 -16.51 -1.42 3.39
N CYS A 408 -16.88 -2.51 2.73
CA CYS A 408 -16.72 -3.85 3.26
C CYS A 408 -15.23 -4.18 3.35
N PRO A 409 -14.73 -4.71 4.48
CA PRO A 409 -13.36 -5.17 4.57
C PRO A 409 -13.04 -6.21 3.51
N PHE A 410 -11.78 -6.29 3.11
CA PHE A 410 -11.32 -7.32 2.18
C PHE A 410 -10.03 -7.98 2.66
N HIS A 411 -9.86 -9.23 2.27
CA HIS A 411 -8.62 -9.98 2.43
C HIS A 411 -8.07 -10.28 1.04
N TYR A 412 -6.95 -9.63 0.71
CA TYR A 412 -6.29 -9.77 -0.58
C TYR A 412 -5.16 -10.79 -0.47
N PHE A 413 -5.13 -11.74 -1.40
CA PHE A 413 -4.10 -12.75 -1.53
C PHE A 413 -3.51 -12.73 -2.93
N GLY A 414 -2.26 -12.28 -3.05
CA GLY A 414 -1.45 -12.39 -4.27
C GLY A 414 -0.86 -13.78 -4.34
N ILE A 415 -1.35 -14.57 -5.30
CA ILE A 415 -1.06 -16.01 -5.44
C ILE A 415 -0.25 -16.20 -6.72
N THR A 416 0.75 -17.07 -6.68
CA THR A 416 1.51 -17.44 -7.86
C THR A 416 0.64 -18.18 -8.88
N ASP A 417 0.56 -17.68 -10.12
CA ASP A 417 -0.05 -18.43 -11.22
C ASP A 417 0.92 -19.52 -11.72
N VAL A 418 0.61 -20.77 -11.43
CA VAL A 418 1.48 -21.93 -11.72
C VAL A 418 1.62 -22.24 -13.21
N SER A 419 0.62 -21.89 -14.04
CA SER A 419 0.64 -22.15 -15.49
C SER A 419 1.66 -21.27 -16.23
N LEU A 420 2.13 -20.19 -15.60
CA LEU A 420 3.00 -19.17 -16.16
C LEU A 420 4.40 -19.19 -15.52
N LEU A 421 4.84 -20.34 -15.01
CA LEU A 421 6.16 -20.53 -14.37
C LEU A 421 7.33 -20.57 -15.37
N GLY A 422 7.09 -20.52 -16.70
CA GLY A 422 8.16 -20.50 -17.71
C GLY A 422 8.84 -19.15 -17.83
N ASP A 423 10.18 -19.15 -18.07
CA ASP A 423 11.06 -17.97 -18.22
C ASP A 423 10.72 -16.99 -19.36
N LYS A 424 9.65 -17.21 -20.10
CA LYS A 424 9.26 -16.34 -21.22
C LYS A 424 8.28 -15.27 -20.77
N GLU A 425 8.71 -14.00 -20.85
CA GLU A 425 7.83 -12.84 -20.73
C GLU A 425 6.59 -13.01 -21.62
N ILE A 426 5.41 -13.07 -21.02
CA ILE A 426 4.15 -13.06 -21.77
C ILE A 426 3.83 -11.60 -22.08
N LYS A 427 4.06 -11.21 -23.33
CA LYS A 427 3.58 -9.92 -23.85
C LYS A 427 2.10 -10.05 -24.14
N SER A 428 1.27 -9.32 -23.46
CA SER A 428 -0.20 -9.36 -23.48
C SER A 428 -0.85 -9.26 -24.87
N LYS A 429 -0.14 -8.78 -25.89
CA LYS A 429 -0.69 -8.51 -27.24
C LYS A 429 -0.44 -9.58 -28.31
N LYS A 430 0.37 -10.62 -28.05
CA LYS A 430 0.61 -11.72 -29.02
C LYS A 430 0.77 -13.06 -28.29
N LEU A 431 -0.34 -13.61 -27.82
CA LEU A 431 -0.38 -14.97 -27.32
C LEU A 431 -0.43 -15.95 -28.50
N THR A 432 0.47 -16.92 -28.54
CA THR A 432 0.46 -18.05 -29.45
C THR A 432 -0.60 -19.07 -29.00
N GLU A 433 -1.01 -19.98 -29.88
CA GLU A 433 -1.93 -21.07 -29.54
C GLU A 433 -1.45 -21.94 -28.36
N SER A 434 -0.14 -22.14 -28.26
CA SER A 434 0.51 -22.78 -27.11
C SER A 434 0.29 -22.04 -25.78
N SER A 435 0.31 -20.72 -25.79
CA SER A 435 0.07 -19.90 -24.60
C SER A 435 -1.40 -19.89 -24.18
N PHE A 436 -2.33 -19.98 -25.15
CA PHE A 436 -3.75 -20.12 -24.85
C PHE A 436 -4.06 -21.44 -24.13
N ASN A 437 -3.50 -22.56 -24.62
CA ASN A 437 -3.67 -23.86 -23.99
C ASN A 437 -3.14 -23.91 -22.55
N GLN A 438 -2.12 -23.12 -22.22
CA GLN A 438 -1.64 -22.96 -20.84
C GLN A 438 -2.65 -22.20 -19.98
N LEU A 439 -3.27 -21.14 -20.51
CA LEU A 439 -4.24 -20.32 -19.76
C LEU A 439 -5.52 -21.09 -19.41
N VAL A 440 -5.91 -22.08 -20.21
CA VAL A 440 -7.11 -22.89 -19.99
C VAL A 440 -6.80 -24.34 -19.59
N GLY A 441 -5.56 -24.64 -19.22
CA GLY A 441 -5.12 -25.97 -18.83
C GLY A 441 -5.85 -26.52 -17.59
N ASP A 442 -6.07 -27.85 -17.53
CA ASP A 442 -6.83 -28.48 -16.42
C ASP A 442 -6.12 -28.30 -15.09
N GLU A 443 -4.78 -28.32 -15.06
CA GLU A 443 -3.98 -28.06 -13.87
C GLU A 443 -4.21 -26.64 -13.32
N ARG A 444 -4.30 -25.63 -14.21
CA ARG A 444 -4.60 -24.27 -13.79
C ARG A 444 -6.03 -24.14 -13.26
N VAL A 445 -7.00 -24.75 -13.91
CA VAL A 445 -8.40 -24.78 -13.45
C VAL A 445 -8.48 -25.41 -12.04
N LYS A 446 -7.83 -26.57 -11.85
CA LYS A 446 -7.76 -27.24 -10.57
C LYS A 446 -7.13 -26.33 -9.51
N HIS A 447 -5.99 -25.71 -9.82
CA HIS A 447 -5.31 -24.79 -8.92
C HIS A 447 -6.18 -23.57 -8.52
N ILE A 448 -6.88 -22.96 -9.48
CA ILE A 448 -7.80 -21.84 -9.20
C ILE A 448 -8.91 -22.29 -8.24
N ILE A 449 -9.53 -23.44 -8.49
CA ILE A 449 -10.60 -23.99 -7.63
C ILE A 449 -10.08 -24.33 -6.24
N GLU A 450 -8.92 -24.95 -6.14
CA GLU A 450 -8.28 -25.27 -4.85
C GLU A 450 -7.99 -24.00 -4.04
N GLN A 451 -7.42 -22.97 -4.65
CA GLN A 451 -7.15 -21.71 -3.95
C GLN A 451 -8.46 -20.98 -3.59
N ALA A 452 -9.44 -20.93 -4.48
CA ALA A 452 -10.74 -20.33 -4.21
C ALA A 452 -11.45 -21.00 -3.01
N ASN A 453 -11.40 -22.33 -2.94
CA ASN A 453 -11.95 -23.09 -1.83
C ASN A 453 -11.10 -22.96 -0.55
N TYR A 454 -9.76 -22.92 -0.68
CA TYR A 454 -8.87 -22.76 0.46
C TYR A 454 -9.08 -21.44 1.19
N PHE A 455 -9.06 -20.32 0.49
CA PHE A 455 -9.25 -18.99 1.09
C PHE A 455 -10.73 -18.70 1.40
N GLY A 456 -11.66 -19.38 0.73
CA GLY A 456 -13.09 -19.34 1.00
C GLY A 456 -13.74 -17.98 0.72
N HIS A 457 -14.81 -17.71 1.40
CA HIS A 457 -15.64 -16.50 1.26
C HIS A 457 -16.44 -16.24 2.55
N SER A 458 -16.95 -15.03 2.74
CA SER A 458 -17.92 -14.75 3.80
C SER A 458 -19.35 -15.14 3.37
N GLY A 459 -20.20 -15.46 4.32
CA GLY A 459 -21.59 -15.86 4.07
C GLY A 459 -21.77 -17.34 3.73
N ASP A 460 -22.99 -17.74 3.42
CA ASP A 460 -23.40 -19.15 3.33
C ASP A 460 -22.99 -19.84 2.02
N ARG A 461 -22.79 -19.09 0.94
CA ARG A 461 -22.33 -19.59 -0.35
C ARG A 461 -21.44 -18.58 -1.08
N VAL A 462 -20.64 -19.07 -2.03
CA VAL A 462 -19.86 -18.22 -2.90
C VAL A 462 -20.76 -17.44 -3.87
N LYS A 463 -20.49 -16.13 -4.00
CA LYS A 463 -21.07 -15.21 -4.99
C LYS A 463 -19.89 -14.49 -5.62
N GLY A 464 -19.28 -15.12 -6.67
CA GLY A 464 -17.97 -14.76 -7.13
C GLY A 464 -17.92 -14.08 -8.50
N LEU A 465 -16.92 -13.22 -8.70
CA LEU A 465 -16.56 -12.65 -10.00
C LEU A 465 -15.17 -13.13 -10.38
N ILE A 466 -14.99 -13.54 -11.65
CA ILE A 466 -13.69 -13.96 -12.20
C ILE A 466 -13.36 -13.08 -13.40
N PHE A 467 -12.25 -12.33 -13.30
CA PHE A 467 -11.77 -11.45 -14.36
C PHE A 467 -10.69 -12.14 -15.19
N CYS A 468 -10.93 -12.32 -16.48
CA CYS A 468 -10.04 -12.97 -17.44
C CYS A 468 -9.38 -11.96 -18.39
N SER A 469 -8.30 -12.37 -19.04
CA SER A 469 -7.59 -11.55 -20.03
C SER A 469 -8.29 -11.49 -21.37
N ARG A 470 -9.04 -12.57 -21.74
CA ARG A 470 -9.60 -12.78 -23.06
C ARG A 470 -11.00 -13.37 -22.98
N ILE A 471 -11.80 -13.10 -24.01
CA ILE A 471 -13.18 -13.62 -24.12
C ILE A 471 -13.18 -15.15 -24.27
N ASP A 472 -12.32 -15.69 -25.15
CA ASP A 472 -12.19 -17.13 -25.37
C ASP A 472 -11.73 -17.87 -24.11
N GLU A 473 -10.78 -17.30 -23.34
CA GLU A 473 -10.37 -17.81 -22.04
C GLU A 473 -11.56 -17.85 -21.06
N SER A 474 -12.34 -16.78 -20.96
CA SER A 474 -13.47 -16.69 -20.03
C SER A 474 -14.54 -17.73 -20.31
N VAL A 475 -14.83 -18.00 -21.59
CA VAL A 475 -15.82 -19.00 -22.03
C VAL A 475 -15.32 -20.40 -21.71
N GLU A 476 -14.07 -20.71 -22.06
CA GLU A 476 -13.51 -22.05 -21.86
C GLU A 476 -13.35 -22.38 -20.37
N LEU A 477 -12.87 -21.44 -19.55
CA LEU A 477 -12.78 -21.62 -18.09
C LEU A 477 -14.17 -21.83 -17.46
N SER A 478 -15.17 -21.05 -17.87
CA SER A 478 -16.56 -21.23 -17.41
C SER A 478 -17.10 -22.63 -17.75
N ASN A 479 -16.85 -23.14 -18.95
CA ASN A 479 -17.23 -24.50 -19.37
C ASN A 479 -16.56 -25.57 -18.50
N LYS A 480 -15.26 -25.43 -18.24
CA LYS A 480 -14.51 -26.37 -17.40
C LYS A 480 -14.97 -26.35 -15.94
N PHE A 481 -15.27 -25.17 -15.39
CA PHE A 481 -15.88 -25.07 -14.05
C PHE A 481 -17.23 -25.81 -14.01
N ASN A 482 -18.08 -25.63 -15.00
CA ASN A 482 -19.39 -26.30 -15.06
C ASN A 482 -19.28 -27.82 -15.19
N GLN A 483 -18.10 -28.35 -15.56
CA GLN A 483 -17.81 -29.78 -15.61
C GLN A 483 -17.09 -30.28 -14.33
N THR A 484 -16.76 -29.41 -13.40
CA THR A 484 -16.05 -29.73 -12.16
C THR A 484 -17.00 -29.69 -10.97
N ILE A 485 -16.83 -30.62 -10.03
CA ILE A 485 -17.63 -30.64 -8.79
C ILE A 485 -17.09 -29.53 -7.87
N ASN A 486 -17.99 -28.70 -7.37
CA ASN A 486 -17.67 -27.70 -6.34
C ASN A 486 -17.42 -28.45 -5.00
N PRO A 487 -16.20 -28.34 -4.44
CA PRO A 487 -15.86 -29.07 -3.20
C PRO A 487 -16.76 -28.71 -2.00
N GLU A 488 -17.26 -27.47 -1.95
CA GLU A 488 -18.08 -26.98 -0.84
C GLU A 488 -19.50 -27.57 -0.86
N THR A 489 -20.08 -27.70 -2.06
CA THR A 489 -21.49 -28.05 -2.21
C THR A 489 -21.72 -29.50 -2.69
N GLY A 490 -20.67 -30.17 -3.17
CA GLY A 490 -20.74 -31.52 -3.76
C GLY A 490 -21.48 -31.60 -5.11
N ARG A 491 -21.89 -30.46 -5.68
CA ARG A 491 -22.54 -30.36 -6.99
C ARG A 491 -21.60 -29.73 -8.02
N PHE A 492 -21.92 -29.86 -9.30
CA PHE A 492 -21.20 -29.11 -10.34
C PHE A 492 -21.32 -27.61 -10.11
N PHE A 493 -20.22 -26.86 -10.41
CA PHE A 493 -20.27 -25.41 -10.44
C PHE A 493 -21.34 -24.93 -11.41
N ARG A 494 -21.94 -23.77 -11.08
CA ARG A 494 -22.90 -23.07 -11.93
C ARG A 494 -22.31 -21.73 -12.30
N THR A 495 -21.77 -21.62 -13.50
CA THR A 495 -21.09 -20.42 -13.96
C THR A 495 -21.57 -19.96 -15.33
N ILE A 496 -21.33 -18.69 -15.64
CA ILE A 496 -21.58 -18.10 -16.95
C ILE A 496 -20.46 -17.15 -17.34
N ALA A 497 -20.07 -17.12 -18.61
CA ALA A 497 -19.18 -16.12 -19.15
C ALA A 497 -19.98 -14.99 -19.81
N LEU A 498 -19.76 -13.75 -19.39
CA LEU A 498 -20.37 -12.55 -19.96
C LEU A 498 -19.31 -11.75 -20.74
N ASN A 499 -19.64 -11.40 -21.99
CA ASN A 499 -18.81 -10.57 -22.85
C ASN A 499 -19.58 -9.36 -23.39
N GLY A 500 -18.98 -8.58 -24.28
CA GLY A 500 -19.58 -7.39 -24.89
C GLY A 500 -20.86 -7.65 -25.67
N ASP A 501 -21.03 -8.86 -26.22
CA ASP A 501 -22.16 -9.26 -27.07
C ASP A 501 -23.39 -9.65 -26.25
N ALA A 502 -23.27 -9.89 -24.96
CA ALA A 502 -24.38 -10.24 -24.08
C ALA A 502 -25.42 -9.12 -24.01
N THR A 503 -26.70 -9.48 -24.19
CA THR A 503 -27.81 -8.54 -24.09
C THR A 503 -27.98 -8.00 -22.67
N GLU A 504 -28.66 -6.87 -22.53
CA GLU A 504 -28.98 -6.29 -21.21
C GLU A 504 -29.79 -7.25 -20.31
N GLU A 505 -30.72 -8.00 -20.93
CA GLU A 505 -31.56 -8.97 -20.21
C GLU A 505 -30.73 -10.17 -19.71
N GLU A 506 -29.82 -10.69 -20.54
CA GLU A 506 -28.92 -11.78 -20.14
C GLU A 506 -28.01 -11.38 -18.98
N ARG A 507 -27.47 -10.17 -19.04
CA ARG A 507 -26.65 -9.61 -17.93
C ARG A 507 -27.46 -9.49 -16.66
N GLN A 508 -28.65 -8.88 -16.73
CA GLN A 508 -29.51 -8.70 -15.57
C GLN A 508 -29.88 -10.02 -14.94
N ARG A 509 -30.27 -11.01 -15.75
CA ARG A 509 -30.60 -12.35 -15.28
C ARG A 509 -29.41 -13.06 -14.61
N ALA A 510 -28.19 -12.87 -15.16
CA ALA A 510 -26.98 -13.43 -14.57
C ALA A 510 -26.69 -12.77 -13.19
N PHE A 511 -26.89 -11.44 -13.07
CA PHE A 511 -26.66 -10.73 -11.80
C PHE A 511 -27.70 -11.13 -10.75
N GLU A 512 -28.97 -11.25 -11.11
CA GLU A 512 -30.03 -11.74 -10.21
C GLU A 512 -29.72 -13.15 -9.71
N ARG A 513 -29.31 -14.06 -10.62
CA ARG A 513 -28.89 -15.41 -10.26
C ARG A 513 -27.64 -15.48 -9.38
N LEU A 514 -26.70 -14.55 -9.52
CA LEU A 514 -25.54 -14.49 -8.63
C LEU A 514 -25.92 -13.97 -7.24
N ALA A 515 -26.77 -12.94 -7.18
CA ALA A 515 -27.18 -12.29 -5.94
C ALA A 515 -28.11 -13.12 -5.07
N MET A 516 -29.04 -13.88 -5.69
CA MET A 516 -30.05 -14.67 -4.99
C MET A 516 -29.44 -15.83 -4.18
N ASP A 517 -30.18 -16.28 -3.17
CA ASP A 517 -29.91 -17.54 -2.49
C ASP A 517 -30.59 -18.70 -3.23
N GLU A 518 -30.47 -19.94 -2.74
CA GLU A 518 -31.11 -21.09 -3.42
C GLU A 518 -32.63 -20.94 -3.43
N ASP A 519 -33.22 -21.09 -4.62
CA ASP A 519 -34.64 -21.03 -4.89
C ASP A 519 -35.01 -22.24 -5.75
N GLU A 520 -36.20 -22.80 -5.54
CA GLU A 520 -36.74 -23.93 -6.30
C GLU A 520 -37.00 -23.59 -7.78
N ASN A 521 -37.25 -22.32 -8.10
CA ASN A 521 -37.65 -21.87 -9.44
C ASN A 521 -36.44 -21.38 -10.29
N MET A 522 -35.37 -20.95 -9.66
CA MET A 522 -34.19 -20.40 -10.37
C MET A 522 -32.89 -20.82 -9.69
N GLN A 523 -32.01 -21.48 -10.44
CA GLN A 523 -30.73 -21.93 -9.93
C GLN A 523 -29.74 -20.77 -9.79
N PRO A 524 -29.18 -20.54 -8.59
CA PRO A 524 -28.16 -19.49 -8.37
C PRO A 524 -26.87 -19.83 -9.13
N LEU A 525 -26.11 -18.77 -9.47
CA LEU A 525 -24.75 -18.87 -10.01
C LEU A 525 -23.72 -18.82 -8.89
N ASP A 526 -22.64 -19.59 -9.02
CA ASP A 526 -21.46 -19.50 -8.12
C ASP A 526 -20.51 -18.41 -8.61
N TYR A 527 -20.25 -18.33 -9.94
CA TYR A 527 -19.36 -17.35 -10.53
C TYR A 527 -19.89 -16.78 -11.85
N ILE A 528 -19.51 -15.52 -12.09
CA ILE A 528 -19.59 -14.89 -13.41
C ILE A 528 -18.17 -14.61 -13.89
N PHE A 529 -17.82 -15.17 -15.05
CA PHE A 529 -16.56 -14.87 -15.74
C PHE A 529 -16.73 -13.65 -16.65
N SER A 530 -15.74 -12.77 -16.67
CA SER A 530 -15.81 -11.56 -17.49
C SER A 530 -14.43 -11.05 -17.89
N VAL A 531 -14.34 -10.32 -19.01
CA VAL A 531 -13.10 -9.64 -19.42
C VAL A 531 -13.15 -8.17 -19.03
N GLU A 532 -14.04 -7.37 -19.58
CA GLU A 532 -14.11 -5.92 -19.31
C GLU A 532 -15.50 -5.42 -18.94
N ILE A 533 -16.52 -6.19 -19.27
CA ILE A 533 -17.93 -5.75 -19.18
C ILE A 533 -18.35 -5.38 -17.75
N LEU A 534 -17.70 -5.95 -16.75
CA LEU A 534 -17.97 -5.70 -15.33
C LEU A 534 -17.10 -4.58 -14.74
N ASN A 535 -16.25 -3.91 -15.52
CA ASN A 535 -15.43 -2.80 -15.04
C ASN A 535 -16.28 -1.59 -14.65
N GLU A 536 -17.43 -1.38 -15.30
CA GLU A 536 -18.33 -0.23 -15.08
C GLU A 536 -19.80 -0.64 -15.07
N GLY A 537 -20.62 0.08 -14.29
CA GLY A 537 -22.07 0.00 -14.37
C GLY A 537 -22.74 -1.24 -13.76
N VAL A 538 -21.99 -2.11 -13.06
CA VAL A 538 -22.55 -3.30 -12.40
C VAL A 538 -22.65 -3.08 -10.89
N ASP A 539 -23.82 -3.36 -10.31
CA ASP A 539 -24.09 -3.23 -8.89
C ASP A 539 -24.57 -4.57 -8.31
N ILE A 540 -23.63 -5.41 -7.92
CA ILE A 540 -23.92 -6.66 -7.19
C ILE A 540 -23.29 -6.54 -5.81
N VAL A 541 -24.05 -6.08 -4.82
CA VAL A 541 -23.54 -5.82 -3.48
C VAL A 541 -23.17 -7.09 -2.72
N GLU A 542 -23.73 -8.22 -3.10
CA GLU A 542 -23.58 -9.52 -2.48
C GLU A 542 -22.28 -10.24 -2.82
N VAL A 543 -21.49 -9.74 -3.81
CA VAL A 543 -20.20 -10.36 -4.19
C VAL A 543 -19.30 -10.49 -2.98
N ASN A 544 -18.85 -11.71 -2.68
CA ASN A 544 -18.03 -12.06 -1.52
C ASN A 544 -16.68 -12.70 -1.88
N GLN A 545 -16.46 -13.01 -3.17
CA GLN A 545 -15.17 -13.44 -3.68
C GLN A 545 -14.89 -12.83 -5.06
N VAL A 546 -13.66 -12.35 -5.27
CA VAL A 546 -13.19 -11.81 -6.55
C VAL A 546 -11.90 -12.51 -6.94
N ILE A 547 -11.83 -13.06 -8.15
CA ILE A 547 -10.66 -13.75 -8.68
C ILE A 547 -10.14 -12.99 -9.90
N MET A 548 -8.86 -12.65 -9.89
CA MET A 548 -8.19 -11.94 -10.97
C MET A 548 -7.20 -12.88 -11.67
N LEU A 549 -7.47 -13.21 -12.93
CA LEU A 549 -6.65 -14.07 -13.78
C LEU A 549 -5.94 -13.29 -14.88
N ARG A 550 -5.92 -11.97 -14.78
CA ARG A 550 -5.34 -11.08 -15.78
C ARG A 550 -4.28 -10.18 -15.19
N PRO A 551 -3.26 -9.76 -15.98
CA PRO A 551 -2.26 -8.80 -15.51
C PRO A 551 -2.92 -7.46 -15.18
N THR A 552 -2.43 -6.81 -14.13
CA THR A 552 -2.80 -5.44 -13.78
C THR A 552 -2.08 -4.48 -14.72
N GLU A 553 -2.80 -3.91 -15.69
CA GLU A 553 -2.26 -2.93 -16.62
C GLU A 553 -2.34 -1.49 -16.09
N SER A 554 -3.30 -1.22 -15.20
CA SER A 554 -3.55 0.11 -14.63
C SER A 554 -4.07 -0.01 -13.19
N PRO A 555 -3.55 0.79 -12.25
CA PRO A 555 -4.09 0.88 -10.90
C PRO A 555 -5.58 1.25 -10.88
N ILE A 556 -6.04 2.07 -11.82
CA ILE A 556 -7.43 2.51 -11.93
C ILE A 556 -8.36 1.33 -12.22
N VAL A 557 -8.02 0.51 -13.22
CA VAL A 557 -8.82 -0.67 -13.60
C VAL A 557 -8.82 -1.69 -12.47
N PHE A 558 -7.67 -1.91 -11.83
CA PHE A 558 -7.56 -2.78 -10.66
C PHE A 558 -8.50 -2.37 -9.54
N ILE A 559 -8.49 -1.09 -9.14
CA ILE A 559 -9.37 -0.53 -8.11
C ILE A 559 -10.85 -0.62 -8.52
N GLN A 560 -11.19 -0.43 -9.79
CA GLN A 560 -12.56 -0.59 -10.26
C GLN A 560 -13.07 -2.02 -10.13
N GLN A 561 -12.24 -3.02 -10.46
CA GLN A 561 -12.58 -4.44 -10.31
C GLN A 561 -12.69 -4.85 -8.85
N LEU A 562 -11.70 -4.47 -8.05
CA LEU A 562 -11.69 -4.66 -6.60
C LEU A 562 -12.96 -4.06 -5.97
N GLY A 563 -13.30 -2.82 -6.33
CA GLY A 563 -14.44 -2.08 -5.80
C GLY A 563 -15.80 -2.73 -6.02
N ARG A 564 -15.93 -3.69 -6.95
CA ARG A 564 -17.19 -4.45 -7.15
C ARG A 564 -17.55 -5.29 -5.93
N GLY A 565 -16.55 -5.86 -5.26
CA GLY A 565 -16.75 -6.62 -4.02
C GLY A 565 -16.80 -5.77 -2.75
N LEU A 566 -16.44 -4.48 -2.77
CA LEU A 566 -16.26 -3.71 -1.54
C LEU A 566 -17.53 -3.05 -0.97
N ARG A 567 -18.70 -3.31 -1.53
CA ARG A 567 -19.96 -2.81 -0.98
C ARG A 567 -20.40 -3.63 0.23
N LYS A 568 -20.94 -2.96 1.24
CA LYS A 568 -21.52 -3.62 2.41
C LYS A 568 -22.88 -4.23 2.04
N ALA A 569 -23.10 -5.48 2.45
CA ALA A 569 -24.39 -6.19 2.30
C ALA A 569 -24.69 -6.98 3.57
N ASN A 570 -25.97 -7.27 3.79
CA ASN A 570 -26.37 -8.14 4.90
C ASN A 570 -25.79 -9.55 4.71
N GLY A 571 -25.26 -10.12 5.79
CA GLY A 571 -24.65 -11.46 5.75
C GLY A 571 -23.25 -11.51 5.12
N LYS A 572 -22.68 -10.36 4.70
CA LYS A 572 -21.32 -10.25 4.16
C LYS A 572 -20.43 -9.49 5.12
N GLU A 573 -19.51 -10.18 5.77
CA GLU A 573 -18.56 -9.57 6.71
C GLU A 573 -17.30 -9.03 6.03
N TYR A 574 -16.82 -9.72 4.98
CA TYR A 574 -15.63 -9.36 4.21
C TYR A 574 -15.72 -9.92 2.78
N VAL A 575 -14.77 -9.52 1.96
CA VAL A 575 -14.58 -10.05 0.60
C VAL A 575 -13.20 -10.69 0.51
N VAL A 576 -13.12 -11.86 -0.10
CA VAL A 576 -11.84 -12.49 -0.45
C VAL A 576 -11.47 -12.12 -1.88
N ILE A 577 -10.24 -11.65 -2.05
CA ILE A 577 -9.70 -11.27 -3.36
C ILE A 577 -8.48 -12.14 -3.63
N LEU A 578 -8.55 -12.93 -4.70
CA LEU A 578 -7.48 -13.80 -5.15
C LEU A 578 -6.91 -13.25 -6.44
N ASP A 579 -5.65 -12.84 -6.43
CA ASP A 579 -4.98 -12.29 -7.61
C ASP A 579 -3.86 -13.25 -8.04
N PHE A 580 -4.04 -13.89 -9.20
CA PHE A 580 -3.10 -14.86 -9.75
C PHE A 580 -1.99 -14.16 -10.52
N ILE A 581 -0.86 -13.98 -9.84
CA ILE A 581 0.27 -13.19 -10.31
C ILE A 581 1.18 -14.02 -11.20
N GLY A 582 1.14 -13.76 -12.50
CA GLY A 582 2.05 -14.31 -13.51
C GLY A 582 3.38 -13.53 -13.58
N ASN A 583 4.22 -13.89 -14.57
CA ASN A 583 5.48 -13.18 -14.83
C ASN A 583 5.23 -11.97 -15.75
N TYR A 584 4.68 -10.88 -15.19
CA TYR A 584 4.36 -9.66 -15.92
C TYR A 584 5.26 -8.49 -15.49
N ASN A 585 5.62 -7.64 -16.44
CA ASN A 585 6.47 -6.45 -16.18
C ASN A 585 5.79 -5.39 -15.32
N ASN A 586 4.46 -5.41 -15.20
CA ASN A 586 3.67 -4.39 -14.50
C ASN A 586 3.19 -4.83 -13.12
N ASN A 587 3.70 -5.94 -12.57
CA ASN A 587 3.27 -6.43 -11.25
C ASN A 587 3.45 -5.39 -10.12
N PHE A 588 4.40 -4.44 -10.26
CA PHE A 588 4.57 -3.33 -9.33
C PHE A 588 3.35 -2.38 -9.25
N MET A 589 2.45 -2.41 -10.24
CA MET A 589 1.21 -1.62 -10.22
C MET A 589 0.22 -2.12 -9.15
N ILE A 590 0.29 -3.40 -8.76
CA ILE A 590 -0.58 -3.99 -7.73
C ILE A 590 -0.38 -3.30 -6.37
N PRO A 591 0.83 -3.28 -5.78
CA PRO A 591 1.05 -2.57 -4.53
C PRO A 591 0.82 -1.07 -4.64
N VAL A 592 1.08 -0.42 -5.77
CA VAL A 592 0.72 1.00 -6.01
C VAL A 592 -0.79 1.21 -5.91
N ALA A 593 -1.57 0.33 -6.52
CA ALA A 593 -3.03 0.41 -6.47
C ALA A 593 -3.59 0.17 -5.05
N LEU A 594 -3.07 -0.84 -4.35
CA LEU A 594 -3.51 -1.22 -3.01
C LEU A 594 -3.10 -0.21 -1.95
N SER A 595 -1.88 0.34 -2.02
CA SER A 595 -1.39 1.36 -1.09
C SER A 595 -1.95 2.75 -1.38
N GLY A 596 -2.34 3.02 -2.62
CA GLY A 596 -2.68 4.36 -3.11
C GLY A 596 -1.47 5.30 -3.23
N ASP A 597 -0.27 4.82 -2.96
CA ASP A 597 0.96 5.59 -3.11
C ASP A 597 1.38 5.68 -4.57
N ARG A 598 1.18 6.84 -5.16
CA ARG A 598 1.56 7.17 -6.55
C ARG A 598 2.94 7.80 -6.68
N SER A 599 3.73 7.81 -5.61
CA SER A 599 5.09 8.36 -5.67
C SER A 599 6.00 7.56 -6.62
N TYR A 600 5.63 6.32 -6.93
CA TYR A 600 6.44 5.34 -7.69
C TYR A 600 7.85 5.19 -7.11
N ASN A 601 7.98 5.46 -5.83
CA ASN A 601 9.22 5.24 -5.12
C ASN A 601 9.37 3.73 -4.87
N ALA A 602 10.39 3.14 -5.48
CA ALA A 602 10.66 1.70 -5.39
C ALA A 602 10.73 1.18 -3.95
N ASP A 603 11.24 2.00 -3.03
CA ASP A 603 11.38 1.62 -1.62
C ASP A 603 10.04 1.59 -0.88
N THR A 604 9.18 2.57 -1.13
CA THR A 604 7.84 2.62 -0.54
C THR A 604 7.02 1.43 -1.02
N ILE A 605 7.09 1.13 -2.32
CA ILE A 605 6.40 -0.02 -2.92
C ILE A 605 6.90 -1.34 -2.29
N ARG A 606 8.24 -1.50 -2.15
CA ARG A 606 8.82 -2.71 -1.54
C ARG A 606 8.45 -2.85 -0.07
N LYS A 607 8.52 -1.77 0.72
CA LYS A 607 8.05 -1.77 2.11
C LYS A 607 6.60 -2.21 2.21
N TYR A 608 5.73 -1.72 1.34
CA TYR A 608 4.32 -2.09 1.33
C TYR A 608 4.12 -3.60 1.04
N VAL A 609 4.87 -4.17 0.10
CA VAL A 609 4.79 -5.61 -0.21
C VAL A 609 5.21 -6.49 0.98
N ILE A 610 6.17 -6.01 1.80
CA ILE A 610 6.68 -6.74 2.96
C ILE A 610 5.77 -6.57 4.18
N SER A 611 5.28 -5.36 4.41
CA SER A 611 4.54 -4.98 5.64
C SER A 611 3.07 -4.65 5.37
N GLY A 612 2.49 -5.15 4.27
CA GLY A 612 1.15 -4.76 3.79
C GLY A 612 0.05 -4.78 4.86
N ASN A 613 0.04 -5.78 5.75
CA ASN A 613 -0.95 -5.89 6.81
C ASN A 613 -0.87 -4.76 7.86
N ASN A 614 0.32 -4.21 8.10
CA ASN A 614 0.54 -3.15 9.08
C ASN A 614 0.22 -1.76 8.54
N THR A 615 0.06 -1.62 7.22
CA THR A 615 -0.10 -0.33 6.55
C THR A 615 -1.48 -0.10 5.96
N ILE A 616 -2.26 -1.17 5.73
CA ILE A 616 -3.60 -1.04 5.16
C ILE A 616 -4.61 -0.60 6.22
N PRO A 617 -5.42 0.45 5.98
CA PRO A 617 -6.41 0.91 6.96
C PRO A 617 -7.54 -0.10 7.16
N GLY A 618 -8.20 -0.01 8.31
CA GLY A 618 -9.38 -0.78 8.60
C GLY A 618 -9.13 -2.25 8.91
N ALA A 619 -10.14 -3.08 8.73
CA ALA A 619 -10.09 -4.52 8.96
C ALA A 619 -9.55 -5.31 7.75
N SER A 620 -9.14 -4.64 6.68
CA SER A 620 -8.60 -5.28 5.47
C SER A 620 -7.18 -5.78 5.68
N THR A 621 -6.79 -6.81 4.91
CA THR A 621 -5.44 -7.37 4.92
C THR A 621 -4.92 -7.62 3.50
N VAL A 622 -3.59 -7.62 3.36
CA VAL A 622 -2.90 -7.87 2.08
C VAL A 622 -1.78 -8.86 2.30
N HIS A 623 -1.82 -9.97 1.60
CA HIS A 623 -0.81 -11.02 1.65
C HIS A 623 -0.33 -11.35 0.23
N PHE A 624 0.94 -11.66 0.11
CA PHE A 624 1.55 -12.18 -1.11
C PHE A 624 2.30 -13.46 -0.77
N ASP A 625 2.16 -14.50 -1.57
CA ASP A 625 3.07 -15.65 -1.45
C ASP A 625 4.50 -15.26 -1.86
N GLU A 626 5.49 -16.08 -1.48
CA GLU A 626 6.91 -15.75 -1.66
C GLU A 626 7.27 -15.53 -3.15
N ILE A 627 6.76 -16.37 -4.06
CA ILE A 627 7.03 -16.23 -5.48
C ILE A 627 6.35 -14.98 -6.07
N ALA A 628 5.14 -14.65 -5.61
CA ALA A 628 4.45 -13.42 -6.02
C ALA A 628 5.22 -12.17 -5.54
N LYS A 629 5.74 -12.17 -4.31
CA LYS A 629 6.63 -11.11 -3.80
C LYS A 629 7.86 -10.93 -4.69
N ASP A 630 8.55 -12.02 -5.04
CA ASP A 630 9.73 -11.99 -5.90
C ASP A 630 9.42 -11.46 -7.30
N ARG A 631 8.27 -11.84 -7.88
CA ARG A 631 7.82 -11.32 -9.18
C ARG A 631 7.51 -9.83 -9.13
N ILE A 632 6.90 -9.36 -8.05
CA ILE A 632 6.66 -7.92 -7.84
C ILE A 632 8.00 -7.19 -7.70
N PHE A 633 8.94 -7.69 -6.88
CA PHE A 633 10.25 -7.08 -6.71
C PHE A 633 11.04 -7.04 -8.04
N ALA A 634 11.06 -8.14 -8.79
CA ALA A 634 11.69 -8.17 -10.11
C ALA A 634 11.07 -7.15 -11.09
N SER A 635 9.77 -6.93 -11.01
CA SER A 635 9.08 -5.91 -11.82
C SER A 635 9.46 -4.48 -11.41
N ILE A 636 9.63 -4.22 -10.09
CA ILE A 636 10.08 -2.92 -9.58
C ILE A 636 11.51 -2.59 -10.07
N ASP A 637 12.40 -3.58 -10.06
CA ASP A 637 13.80 -3.39 -10.49
C ASP A 637 13.92 -3.19 -12.02
N LYS A 638 12.94 -3.69 -12.78
CA LYS A 638 12.88 -3.62 -14.25
C LYS A 638 11.88 -2.59 -14.76
N ILE A 639 11.46 -1.60 -13.96
CA ILE A 639 10.47 -0.60 -14.42
C ILE A 639 10.94 0.03 -15.73
N LYS A 640 10.43 -0.47 -16.84
CA LYS A 640 10.61 0.08 -18.18
C LYS A 640 9.54 1.15 -18.38
N GLY A 641 9.96 2.35 -18.81
CA GLY A 641 9.02 3.42 -19.12
C GLY A 641 8.75 4.40 -17.99
N MET A 642 9.67 4.57 -17.04
CA MET A 642 9.53 5.58 -15.98
C MET A 642 9.22 6.97 -16.56
N LYS A 643 9.80 7.33 -17.72
CA LYS A 643 9.50 8.57 -18.43
C LYS A 643 8.03 8.66 -18.87
N SER A 644 7.39 7.53 -19.24
CA SER A 644 5.95 7.51 -19.55
C SER A 644 5.11 7.73 -18.31
N ILE A 645 5.44 7.06 -17.20
CA ILE A 645 4.75 7.21 -15.91
C ILE A 645 4.83 8.66 -15.42
N ILE A 646 6.02 9.27 -15.47
CA ILE A 646 6.21 10.68 -15.10
C ILE A 646 5.34 11.58 -15.98
N ARG A 647 5.30 11.32 -17.30
CA ARG A 647 4.49 12.10 -18.25
C ARG A 647 2.99 11.95 -17.98
N GLU A 648 2.51 10.75 -17.71
CA GLU A 648 1.12 10.47 -17.37
C GLU A 648 0.72 11.18 -16.07
N SER A 649 1.55 11.06 -15.02
CA SER A 649 1.35 11.76 -13.75
C SER A 649 1.35 13.29 -13.94
N TYR A 650 2.28 13.82 -14.74
CA TYR A 650 2.32 15.24 -15.09
C TYR A 650 1.03 15.70 -15.76
N VAL A 651 0.57 14.97 -16.77
CA VAL A 651 -0.64 15.32 -17.52
C VAL A 651 -1.86 15.24 -16.60
N SER A 652 -1.97 14.23 -15.76
CA SER A 652 -3.04 14.10 -14.76
C SER A 652 -3.05 15.31 -13.81
N LEU A 653 -1.88 15.62 -13.24
CA LEU A 653 -1.74 16.74 -12.30
C LEU A 653 -1.98 18.10 -12.95
N LYS A 654 -1.46 18.32 -14.18
CA LYS A 654 -1.72 19.54 -14.98
C LYS A 654 -3.21 19.75 -15.21
N ASN A 655 -3.93 18.68 -15.54
CA ASN A 655 -5.38 18.73 -15.76
C ASN A 655 -6.14 19.05 -14.48
N ARG A 656 -5.73 18.46 -13.36
CA ARG A 656 -6.34 18.69 -12.03
C ARG A 656 -6.15 20.13 -11.56
N LEU A 657 -4.95 20.69 -11.76
CA LEU A 657 -4.60 22.04 -11.31
C LEU A 657 -5.00 23.14 -12.30
N GLY A 658 -5.25 22.81 -13.58
CA GLY A 658 -5.52 23.80 -14.63
C GLY A 658 -4.33 24.67 -15.01
N ARG A 659 -3.12 24.30 -14.58
CA ARG A 659 -1.86 25.00 -14.87
C ARG A 659 -0.72 24.00 -14.94
N VAL A 660 0.40 24.44 -15.44
CA VAL A 660 1.64 23.66 -15.37
C VAL A 660 1.98 23.42 -13.89
N PRO A 661 2.06 22.15 -13.43
CA PRO A 661 2.48 21.84 -12.08
C PRO A 661 3.98 22.12 -11.89
N TYR A 662 4.39 22.37 -10.65
CA TYR A 662 5.78 22.42 -10.22
C TYR A 662 6.12 21.19 -9.37
N LEU A 663 7.39 20.99 -9.02
CA LEU A 663 7.82 19.81 -8.24
C LEU A 663 7.09 19.71 -6.88
N LEU A 664 6.83 20.82 -6.24
CA LEU A 664 6.06 20.87 -4.99
C LEU A 664 4.64 20.33 -5.18
N ASP A 665 3.98 20.65 -6.30
CA ASP A 665 2.65 20.15 -6.60
C ASP A 665 2.63 18.60 -6.67
N PHE A 666 3.65 17.98 -7.28
CA PHE A 666 3.78 16.52 -7.29
C PHE A 666 3.91 15.95 -5.88
N TYR A 667 4.74 16.57 -5.04
CA TYR A 667 4.97 16.12 -3.68
C TYR A 667 3.71 16.24 -2.81
N GLU A 668 3.03 17.37 -2.84
CA GLU A 668 1.85 17.65 -2.02
C GLU A 668 0.60 16.86 -2.46
N ASN A 669 0.49 16.51 -3.73
CA ASN A 669 -0.63 15.71 -4.24
C ASN A 669 -0.36 14.20 -4.22
N GLY A 670 0.78 13.75 -3.66
CA GLY A 670 1.12 12.33 -3.58
C GLY A 670 1.32 11.66 -4.95
N GLU A 671 1.78 12.44 -5.93
CA GLU A 671 2.13 11.98 -7.27
C GLU A 671 3.60 11.56 -7.34
N VAL A 672 4.16 11.33 -8.53
CA VAL A 672 5.56 10.90 -8.70
C VAL A 672 6.52 11.73 -7.84
N ASP A 673 7.38 11.05 -7.05
CA ASP A 673 8.37 11.72 -6.18
C ASP A 673 9.25 12.66 -7.05
N PRO A 674 9.36 13.96 -6.70
CA PRO A 674 10.24 14.90 -7.38
C PRO A 674 11.65 14.39 -7.67
N LEU A 675 12.23 13.59 -6.75
CA LEU A 675 13.56 13.02 -6.96
C LEU A 675 13.62 11.99 -8.10
N VAL A 676 12.50 11.30 -8.38
CA VAL A 676 12.40 10.38 -9.53
C VAL A 676 12.44 11.19 -10.84
N ILE A 677 11.75 12.34 -10.88
CA ILE A 677 11.76 13.25 -12.04
C ILE A 677 13.19 13.77 -12.27
N ILE A 678 13.85 14.23 -11.20
CA ILE A 678 15.23 14.74 -11.27
C ILE A 678 16.22 13.64 -11.68
N LYS A 679 16.04 12.41 -11.20
CA LYS A 679 16.88 11.28 -11.61
C LYS A 679 16.80 11.01 -13.12
N GLU A 680 15.60 11.07 -13.71
CA GLU A 680 15.36 10.76 -15.13
C GLU A 680 15.73 11.92 -16.08
N TYR A 681 15.54 13.16 -15.65
CA TYR A 681 15.69 14.34 -16.51
C TYR A 681 16.80 15.32 -16.05
N LYS A 682 17.46 15.10 -14.91
CA LYS A 682 18.48 15.93 -14.26
C LYS A 682 17.93 17.25 -13.66
N THR A 683 16.97 17.89 -14.31
CA THR A 683 16.30 19.10 -13.84
C THR A 683 14.82 19.06 -14.22
N TYR A 684 14.01 19.80 -13.49
CA TYR A 684 12.62 19.98 -13.86
C TYR A 684 12.45 20.76 -15.18
N GLN A 685 13.35 21.70 -15.46
CA GLN A 685 13.37 22.42 -16.73
C GLN A 685 13.55 21.48 -17.94
N ALA A 686 14.49 20.53 -17.85
CA ALA A 686 14.70 19.55 -18.93
C ALA A 686 13.48 18.64 -19.14
N PHE A 687 12.76 18.32 -18.07
CA PHE A 687 11.48 17.63 -18.17
C PHE A 687 10.43 18.49 -18.89
N LEU A 688 10.26 19.75 -18.48
CA LEU A 688 9.30 20.68 -19.13
C LEU A 688 9.63 20.91 -20.61
N GLU A 689 10.90 21.04 -20.97
CA GLU A 689 11.35 21.11 -22.37
C GLU A 689 11.01 19.83 -23.18
N ALA A 690 10.95 18.69 -22.53
CA ALA A 690 10.55 17.44 -23.18
C ALA A 690 9.04 17.30 -23.39
N VAL A 691 8.21 17.82 -22.48
CA VAL A 691 6.74 17.65 -22.49
C VAL A 691 5.97 18.88 -22.99
N GLU A 692 6.50 20.09 -22.79
CA GLU A 692 5.90 21.38 -23.16
C GLU A 692 6.84 22.16 -24.09
N LYS A 693 7.28 21.53 -25.17
CA LYS A 693 8.33 22.02 -26.07
C LYS A 693 8.15 23.48 -26.50
N GLU A 694 6.98 23.85 -26.98
CA GLU A 694 6.68 25.17 -27.51
C GLU A 694 6.71 26.27 -26.43
N LEU A 695 6.45 25.90 -25.18
CA LEU A 695 6.38 26.84 -24.07
C LEU A 695 7.69 27.02 -23.32
N TYR A 696 8.58 26.00 -23.28
CA TYR A 696 9.73 26.01 -22.39
C TYR A 696 11.10 26.01 -23.09
N ILE A 697 11.18 25.54 -24.34
CA ILE A 697 12.46 25.62 -25.11
C ILE A 697 12.85 27.09 -25.28
N GLY A 698 14.06 27.44 -24.85
CA GLY A 698 14.61 28.79 -24.95
C GLY A 698 14.21 29.76 -23.84
N ARG A 699 13.35 29.35 -22.87
CA ARG A 699 12.99 30.21 -21.75
C ARG A 699 14.13 30.48 -20.78
N LEU A 700 15.03 29.51 -20.60
CA LEU A 700 16.20 29.63 -19.74
C LEU A 700 17.47 29.60 -20.56
N ASN A 701 18.44 30.42 -20.18
CA ASN A 701 19.79 30.39 -20.74
C ASN A 701 20.65 29.29 -20.09
N GLU A 702 21.82 28.99 -20.67
CA GLU A 702 22.68 27.88 -20.20
C GLU A 702 23.19 28.07 -18.76
N GLN A 703 23.36 29.28 -18.28
CA GLN A 703 23.83 29.54 -16.91
C GLN A 703 22.67 29.29 -15.91
N GLU A 704 21.46 29.65 -16.27
CA GLU A 704 20.26 29.37 -15.48
C GLU A 704 20.03 27.86 -15.39
N LYS A 705 20.08 27.14 -16.53
CA LYS A 705 19.97 25.67 -16.55
C LYS A 705 21.05 24.99 -15.72
N THR A 706 22.30 25.46 -15.82
CA THR A 706 23.41 24.92 -15.03
C THR A 706 23.21 25.14 -13.53
N THR A 707 22.65 26.28 -13.14
CA THR A 707 22.33 26.57 -11.73
C THR A 707 21.24 25.63 -11.21
N LEU A 708 20.13 25.45 -11.98
CA LEU A 708 19.08 24.50 -11.61
C LEU A 708 19.59 23.08 -11.51
N GLU A 709 20.48 22.65 -12.43
CA GLU A 709 21.06 21.30 -12.38
C GLU A 709 21.88 21.10 -11.09
N TYR A 710 22.68 22.05 -10.72
CA TYR A 710 23.49 21.98 -9.51
C TYR A 710 22.61 21.94 -8.24
N LEU A 711 21.65 22.86 -8.12
CA LEU A 711 20.74 22.91 -6.96
C LEU A 711 19.87 21.65 -6.87
N SER A 712 19.31 21.19 -8.00
CA SER A 712 18.56 19.92 -8.05
C SER A 712 19.41 18.71 -7.67
N LYS A 713 20.71 18.72 -7.96
CA LYS A 713 21.63 17.65 -7.62
C LYS A 713 22.08 17.70 -6.16
N THR A 714 22.17 18.89 -5.53
CA THR A 714 22.82 19.10 -4.23
C THR A 714 21.86 19.26 -3.07
N ILE A 715 20.78 20.05 -3.22
CA ILE A 715 19.97 20.49 -2.06
C ILE A 715 18.53 20.00 -2.08
N ILE A 716 17.99 19.55 -3.22
CA ILE A 716 16.59 19.14 -3.34
C ILE A 716 16.24 17.92 -2.49
N SER A 717 17.25 17.09 -2.14
CA SER A 717 17.03 15.93 -1.26
C SER A 717 16.44 16.33 0.10
N GLY A 718 16.74 17.55 0.55
CA GLY A 718 16.29 18.07 1.84
C GLY A 718 16.94 17.38 3.03
N ALA A 719 18.11 16.73 2.86
CA ALA A 719 18.78 16.03 3.95
C ALA A 719 19.14 16.96 5.13
N ARG A 720 19.38 18.24 4.85
CA ARG A 720 19.57 19.29 5.85
C ARG A 720 19.00 20.65 5.38
N PRO A 721 18.64 21.58 6.28
CA PRO A 721 17.93 22.80 5.93
C PRO A 721 18.81 24.02 5.69
N PHE A 722 20.14 23.96 5.91
CA PHE A 722 21.00 25.15 6.00
C PHE A 722 21.04 25.95 4.68
N GLU A 723 21.39 25.30 3.58
CA GLU A 723 21.44 25.94 2.25
C GLU A 723 20.08 26.44 1.81
N LEU A 724 19.05 25.65 2.08
CA LEU A 724 17.67 25.96 1.69
C LEU A 724 17.16 27.21 2.39
N GLU A 725 17.38 27.35 3.70
CA GLU A 725 16.98 28.55 4.45
C GLU A 725 17.80 29.78 4.07
N ILE A 726 19.11 29.64 3.89
CA ILE A 726 19.94 30.77 3.44
C ILE A 726 19.49 31.23 2.05
N LEU A 727 19.31 30.31 1.11
CA LEU A 727 18.86 30.63 -0.24
C LEU A 727 17.46 31.25 -0.22
N ARG A 728 16.53 30.70 0.57
CA ARG A 728 15.18 31.26 0.75
C ARG A 728 15.18 32.70 1.24
N GLN A 729 16.10 33.08 2.13
CA GLN A 729 16.23 34.46 2.56
C GLN A 729 16.81 35.34 1.46
N LEU A 730 17.84 34.87 0.76
CA LEU A 730 18.45 35.57 -0.36
C LEU A 730 17.51 35.73 -1.57
N MET A 731 16.49 34.89 -1.70
CA MET A 731 15.40 35.09 -2.69
C MET A 731 14.55 36.32 -2.32
N LYS A 732 14.36 36.58 -1.04
CA LYS A 732 13.48 37.66 -0.52
C LYS A 732 14.19 39.00 -0.36
N LYS A 733 15.48 38.99 0.03
CA LYS A 733 16.28 40.20 0.29
C LYS A 733 17.68 40.03 -0.27
N PRO A 734 18.37 41.15 -0.58
CA PRO A 734 19.69 41.11 -1.22
C PRO A 734 20.82 40.63 -0.29
N SER A 735 20.63 40.67 1.02
CA SER A 735 21.65 40.27 2.00
C SER A 735 21.04 39.70 3.27
N ILE A 736 21.81 38.91 3.98
CA ILE A 736 21.47 38.34 5.29
C ILE A 736 22.73 38.20 6.17
N SER A 737 22.62 38.62 7.42
CA SER A 737 23.71 38.41 8.39
C SER A 737 23.69 37.01 9.01
N ILE A 738 24.85 36.53 9.44
CA ILE A 738 24.97 35.26 10.14
C ILE A 738 24.11 35.26 11.42
N ASN A 739 23.97 36.39 12.11
CA ASN A 739 23.13 36.48 13.30
C ASN A 739 21.64 36.28 12.96
N GLU A 740 21.14 36.88 11.85
CA GLU A 740 19.77 36.64 11.40
C GLU A 740 19.54 35.19 11.02
N ILE A 741 20.53 34.51 10.40
CA ILE A 741 20.45 33.08 10.12
C ILE A 741 20.30 32.29 11.42
N ARG A 742 21.12 32.55 12.42
CA ARG A 742 21.03 31.89 13.74
C ARG A 742 19.67 32.10 14.41
N GLU A 743 19.13 33.32 14.36
CA GLU A 743 17.79 33.62 14.89
C GLU A 743 16.69 32.84 14.17
N ILE A 744 16.79 32.69 12.83
CA ILE A 744 15.85 31.88 12.05
C ILE A 744 15.89 30.42 12.51
N PHE A 745 17.08 29.85 12.71
CA PHE A 745 17.22 28.47 13.14
C PHE A 745 16.74 28.26 14.58
N ILE A 746 16.97 29.17 15.51
CA ILE A 746 16.43 29.12 16.87
C ILE A 746 14.90 29.17 16.82
N ARG A 747 14.32 30.11 16.07
CA ARG A 747 12.87 30.32 16.03
C ARG A 747 12.10 29.20 15.33
N ARG A 748 12.63 28.65 14.20
CA ARG A 748 11.92 27.66 13.36
C ARG A 748 12.19 26.23 13.74
N TYR A 749 13.42 25.95 14.17
CA TYR A 749 13.90 24.58 14.37
C TYR A 749 14.29 24.27 15.82
N ASP A 750 14.20 25.29 16.72
CA ASP A 750 14.68 25.17 18.10
C ASP A 750 16.14 24.64 18.14
N TYR A 751 16.97 25.17 17.24
CA TYR A 751 18.32 24.70 17.02
C TYR A 751 19.32 25.85 16.93
N LYS A 752 20.45 25.74 17.69
CA LYS A 752 21.53 26.68 17.65
C LYS A 752 22.58 26.22 16.63
N VAL A 753 22.50 26.76 15.40
CA VAL A 753 23.40 26.38 14.30
C VAL A 753 24.84 26.83 14.59
N ASN A 754 25.81 25.94 14.37
CA ASN A 754 27.23 26.23 14.48
C ASN A 754 27.80 26.96 13.24
N MET A 755 28.97 27.57 13.38
CA MET A 755 29.58 28.33 12.29
C MET A 755 29.98 27.43 11.12
N GLN A 756 30.53 26.25 11.40
CA GLN A 756 30.99 25.29 10.39
C GLN A 756 29.85 24.89 9.42
N SER A 757 28.62 24.69 9.94
CA SER A 757 27.44 24.38 9.09
C SER A 757 27.02 25.56 8.22
N ILE A 758 27.17 26.79 8.71
CA ILE A 758 26.84 28.01 7.95
C ILE A 758 27.89 28.22 6.85
N ASP A 759 29.20 28.11 7.15
CA ASP A 759 30.28 28.25 6.19
C ASP A 759 30.19 27.20 5.10
N ASN A 760 29.94 25.94 5.48
CA ASN A 760 29.78 24.87 4.52
C ASN A 760 28.54 25.09 3.60
N ALA A 761 27.44 25.57 4.15
CA ALA A 761 26.25 25.92 3.36
C ALA A 761 26.56 27.08 2.38
N ALA A 762 27.37 28.07 2.78
CA ALA A 762 27.81 29.13 1.90
C ALA A 762 28.70 28.58 0.77
N ASP A 763 29.62 27.67 1.04
CA ASP A 763 30.45 27.01 0.02
C ASP A 763 29.61 26.20 -0.97
N VAL A 764 28.55 25.53 -0.51
CA VAL A 764 27.59 24.87 -1.38
C VAL A 764 26.93 25.89 -2.30
N LEU A 765 26.39 27.01 -1.80
CA LEU A 765 25.71 28.04 -2.59
C LEU A 765 26.69 28.82 -3.52
N GLN A 766 27.97 28.75 -3.28
CA GLN A 766 29.03 29.27 -4.17
C GLN A 766 29.45 28.30 -5.29
N GLY A 767 28.85 27.09 -5.35
CA GLY A 767 29.18 26.09 -6.37
C GLY A 767 30.51 25.35 -6.12
N LYS A 768 31.05 25.42 -4.91
CA LYS A 768 32.33 24.78 -4.53
C LYS A 768 32.16 23.31 -4.17
N PHE A 769 30.96 22.90 -3.79
CA PHE A 769 30.67 21.54 -3.35
C PHE A 769 30.48 20.57 -4.53
N VAL A 770 31.59 20.07 -5.04
CA VAL A 770 31.65 19.17 -6.21
C VAL A 770 32.60 18.00 -5.96
N SER A 771 32.38 16.89 -6.69
CA SER A 771 33.17 15.65 -6.52
C SER A 771 34.45 15.59 -7.36
N LYS A 772 34.51 16.33 -8.48
CA LYS A 772 35.59 16.30 -9.45
C LYS A 772 35.93 17.69 -9.97
N ASP A 773 37.17 17.89 -10.40
CA ASP A 773 37.65 19.18 -10.93
C ASP A 773 36.92 19.64 -12.19
N ASP A 774 36.46 18.71 -13.03
CA ASP A 774 35.66 19.05 -14.22
C ASP A 774 34.26 19.54 -13.83
N GLU A 775 33.66 18.99 -12.77
CA GLU A 775 32.42 19.53 -12.20
C GLU A 775 32.63 20.93 -11.63
N TYR A 776 33.78 21.17 -10.97
CA TYR A 776 34.10 22.49 -10.47
C TYR A 776 34.19 23.53 -11.59
N LYS A 777 34.87 23.22 -12.71
CA LYS A 777 34.92 24.10 -13.88
C LYS A 777 33.55 24.45 -14.43
N ARG A 778 32.61 23.52 -14.35
CA ARG A 778 31.22 23.70 -14.80
C ARG A 778 30.37 24.52 -13.81
N PHE A 779 30.52 24.27 -12.52
CA PHE A 779 29.64 24.81 -11.49
C PHE A 779 30.20 26.01 -10.71
N CYS A 780 31.50 26.31 -10.80
CA CYS A 780 32.11 27.47 -10.13
C CYS A 780 31.52 28.84 -10.54
N ARG A 781 30.84 28.92 -11.68
CA ARG A 781 30.14 30.14 -12.15
C ARG A 781 28.76 30.33 -11.55
N ILE A 782 28.27 29.41 -10.75
CA ILE A 782 26.95 29.48 -10.11
C ILE A 782 26.91 30.63 -9.14
N ASN A 783 27.85 30.69 -8.24
CA ASN A 783 28.16 31.75 -7.29
C ASN A 783 26.94 32.62 -6.91
N ILE A 784 26.12 32.09 -5.97
CA ILE A 784 24.85 32.74 -5.58
C ILE A 784 25.07 33.86 -4.59
N LEU A 785 26.07 33.70 -3.69
CA LEU A 785 26.35 34.61 -2.61
C LEU A 785 27.87 34.89 -2.49
N GLU A 786 28.21 36.02 -1.86
CA GLU A 786 29.53 36.33 -1.33
C GLU A 786 29.39 36.79 0.11
N GLU A 787 30.42 36.58 0.92
CA GLU A 787 30.53 37.01 2.29
C GLU A 787 31.44 38.23 2.42
N ASP A 788 30.99 39.24 3.17
CA ASP A 788 31.80 40.41 3.46
C ASP A 788 32.57 40.28 4.81
N SER A 789 33.42 41.27 5.10
CA SER A 789 34.20 41.33 6.35
C SER A 789 33.36 41.48 7.63
N ASN A 790 32.07 41.73 7.52
CA ASN A 790 31.13 41.92 8.64
C ASN A 790 30.27 40.66 8.87
N ASN A 791 30.61 39.51 8.27
CA ASN A 791 29.85 38.26 8.32
C ASN A 791 28.38 38.43 7.77
N ILE A 792 28.26 39.15 6.66
CA ILE A 792 26.99 39.30 5.93
C ILE A 792 27.14 38.62 4.58
N PHE A 793 26.19 37.76 4.29
CA PHE A 793 26.06 37.16 2.96
C PHE A 793 25.26 38.08 2.04
N HIS A 794 25.86 38.47 0.95
CA HIS A 794 25.28 39.28 -0.11
C HIS A 794 24.98 38.44 -1.34
N ARG A 795 23.80 38.65 -1.90
CA ARG A 795 23.45 38.03 -3.17
C ARG A 795 24.27 38.61 -4.32
N MET A 796 24.93 37.78 -5.09
CA MET A 796 25.75 38.18 -6.21
C MET A 796 24.95 38.87 -7.31
N ASN A 797 25.52 39.91 -7.93
CA ASN A 797 24.87 40.68 -8.99
C ASN A 797 24.46 39.82 -10.19
N ASN A 798 25.30 38.88 -10.61
CA ASN A 798 25.02 37.96 -11.70
C ASN A 798 23.83 37.03 -11.39
N PHE A 799 23.67 36.61 -10.15
CA PHE A 799 22.50 35.84 -9.71
C PHE A 799 21.26 36.73 -9.63
N THR A 800 21.40 37.96 -9.15
CA THR A 800 20.29 38.95 -9.14
C THR A 800 19.76 39.23 -10.55
N THR A 801 20.64 39.35 -11.55
CA THR A 801 20.25 39.48 -12.94
C THR A 801 19.49 38.27 -13.46
N ARG A 802 19.93 37.05 -13.13
CA ARG A 802 19.22 35.83 -13.52
C ARG A 802 17.82 35.71 -12.87
N LEU A 803 17.65 36.21 -11.63
CA LEU A 803 16.34 36.23 -10.95
C LEU A 803 15.33 37.19 -11.59
N GLN A 804 15.71 38.01 -12.55
CA GLN A 804 14.75 38.79 -13.37
C GLN A 804 13.98 37.89 -14.34
N ASN A 805 14.50 36.70 -14.63
CA ASN A 805 13.76 35.68 -15.34
C ASN A 805 12.79 35.00 -14.37
N GLU A 806 11.48 35.32 -14.50
CA GLU A 806 10.43 34.81 -13.61
C GLU A 806 10.35 33.27 -13.59
N GLU A 807 10.59 32.59 -14.71
CA GLU A 807 10.58 31.13 -14.75
C GLU A 807 11.73 30.53 -13.96
N PHE A 808 12.94 31.07 -14.13
CA PHE A 808 14.09 30.65 -13.34
C PHE A 808 13.88 30.86 -11.84
N LYS A 809 13.36 32.02 -11.46
CA LYS A 809 13.03 32.34 -10.06
C LYS A 809 12.03 31.35 -9.47
N LYS A 810 10.94 31.06 -10.19
CA LYS A 810 9.91 30.10 -9.75
C LYS A 810 10.48 28.69 -9.55
N GLN A 811 11.34 28.23 -10.45
CA GLN A 811 11.94 26.89 -10.31
C GLN A 811 12.96 26.82 -9.15
N ILE A 812 13.63 27.93 -8.80
CA ILE A 812 14.47 27.98 -7.59
C ILE A 812 13.59 27.94 -6.34
N ASP A 813 12.53 28.76 -6.28
CA ASP A 813 11.58 28.76 -5.16
C ASP A 813 10.99 27.36 -4.99
N ASP A 814 10.63 26.66 -6.08
CA ASP A 814 10.12 25.29 -6.05
C ASP A 814 11.12 24.28 -5.49
N ILE A 815 12.41 24.34 -5.89
CA ILE A 815 13.47 23.49 -5.33
C ILE A 815 13.61 23.73 -3.81
N ILE A 816 13.56 24.98 -3.37
CA ILE A 816 13.65 25.35 -1.95
C ILE A 816 12.49 24.77 -1.17
N GLU A 817 11.26 24.98 -1.62
CA GLU A 817 10.07 24.55 -0.89
C GLU A 817 9.95 23.00 -0.87
N VAL A 818 10.28 22.31 -1.97
CA VAL A 818 10.36 20.85 -1.99
C VAL A 818 11.41 20.34 -1.00
N GLY A 819 12.62 20.92 -1.02
CA GLY A 819 13.71 20.53 -0.12
C GLY A 819 13.34 20.74 1.35
N LEU A 820 12.75 21.89 1.71
CA LEU A 820 12.32 22.21 3.08
C LEU A 820 11.16 21.31 3.53
N LYS A 821 10.22 21.02 2.66
CA LYS A 821 9.11 20.12 2.95
C LYS A 821 9.60 18.70 3.22
N ARG A 822 10.49 18.18 2.37
CA ARG A 822 11.13 16.87 2.56
C ARG A 822 11.95 16.82 3.85
N TYR A 823 12.67 17.89 4.17
CA TYR A 823 13.40 18.00 5.43
C TYR A 823 12.46 17.88 6.62
N HIS A 824 11.36 18.64 6.60
CA HIS A 824 10.36 18.61 7.66
C HIS A 824 9.73 17.23 7.83
N ASP A 825 9.38 16.58 6.72
CA ASP A 825 8.65 15.31 6.77
C ASP A 825 9.55 14.11 7.12
N LYS A 826 10.86 14.14 6.80
CA LYS A 826 11.77 12.99 6.93
C LYS A 826 12.95 13.21 7.87
N TYR A 827 13.50 14.40 7.93
CA TYR A 827 14.80 14.63 8.54
C TYR A 827 14.78 15.62 9.72
N GLN A 828 13.64 16.14 10.11
CA GLN A 828 13.52 17.19 11.14
C GLN A 828 14.17 16.80 12.49
N SER A 829 14.12 15.53 12.87
CA SER A 829 14.73 15.02 14.09
C SER A 829 16.25 15.06 14.08
N SER A 830 16.90 15.14 12.91
CA SER A 830 18.37 15.11 12.79
C SER A 830 19.09 16.24 13.55
N LEU A 831 18.47 17.42 13.62
CA LEU A 831 19.07 18.54 14.35
C LEU A 831 19.04 18.38 15.88
N LYS A 832 18.22 17.50 16.41
CA LYS A 832 18.09 17.23 17.86
C LYS A 832 18.85 15.98 18.30
N ASN A 833 19.38 15.20 17.35
CA ASN A 833 20.15 14.00 17.62
C ASN A 833 21.64 14.33 17.78
N GLU A 834 22.37 13.46 18.48
CA GLU A 834 23.84 13.54 18.54
C GLU A 834 24.49 13.31 17.18
N SER A 835 23.89 12.45 16.35
CA SER A 835 24.26 12.20 14.95
C SER A 835 23.35 12.99 14.01
N PRO A 836 23.88 13.59 12.92
CA PRO A 836 23.07 14.34 11.96
C PRO A 836 22.22 13.42 11.06
N PHE A 837 22.20 12.12 11.33
CA PHE A 837 21.45 11.13 10.57
C PHE A 837 20.21 10.67 11.32
N VAL A 838 19.12 10.41 10.59
CA VAL A 838 17.90 9.80 11.12
C VAL A 838 17.94 8.30 10.80
N LEU A 839 17.74 7.47 11.82
CA LEU A 839 17.70 6.01 11.69
C LEU A 839 16.71 5.57 10.63
N TYR A 840 17.16 4.65 9.77
CA TYR A 840 16.41 4.01 8.69
C TYR A 840 15.95 4.94 7.56
N GLU A 841 16.34 6.22 7.58
CA GLU A 841 16.18 7.09 6.43
C GLU A 841 17.31 6.86 5.40
N LYS A 842 17.04 7.21 4.14
CA LYS A 842 17.96 7.01 3.03
C LYS A 842 18.81 8.24 2.75
N TYR A 843 20.10 8.00 2.57
CA TYR A 843 21.10 9.01 2.22
C TYR A 843 21.92 8.57 1.02
N SER A 844 22.18 9.51 0.10
CA SER A 844 23.21 9.34 -0.89
C SER A 844 24.59 9.58 -0.25
N ARG A 845 25.67 9.09 -0.89
CA ARG A 845 27.03 9.42 -0.44
C ARG A 845 27.32 10.92 -0.42
N ARG A 846 26.63 11.69 -1.28
CA ARG A 846 26.68 13.16 -1.28
C ARG A 846 26.00 13.74 -0.04
N ASP A 847 24.84 13.24 0.34
CA ASP A 847 24.16 13.69 1.55
C ASP A 847 25.02 13.45 2.80
N VAL A 848 25.76 12.34 2.85
CA VAL A 848 26.74 12.08 3.93
C VAL A 848 27.83 13.15 3.94
N SER A 849 28.38 13.52 2.79
CA SER A 849 29.38 14.60 2.70
C SER A 849 28.81 15.95 3.16
N LEU A 850 27.57 16.25 2.81
CA LEU A 850 26.88 17.47 3.25
C LEU A 850 26.65 17.49 4.75
N LEU A 851 26.08 16.41 5.30
CA LEU A 851 25.75 16.31 6.72
C LEU A 851 26.98 16.38 7.62
N MET A 852 28.12 15.88 7.12
CA MET A 852 29.43 15.94 7.80
C MET A 852 30.18 17.25 7.55
N ASN A 853 29.54 18.27 6.94
CA ASN A 853 30.16 19.56 6.61
C ASN A 853 31.45 19.46 5.84
N CYS A 854 31.61 18.48 4.94
CA CYS A 854 32.81 18.36 4.11
C CYS A 854 32.92 19.55 3.14
N GLY A 855 34.13 20.07 2.96
CA GLY A 855 34.39 21.21 2.05
C GLY A 855 34.16 20.88 0.58
N ARG A 856 33.97 19.59 0.24
CA ARG A 856 33.64 19.11 -1.12
C ARG A 856 32.85 17.81 -1.07
N ASP A 857 32.19 17.47 -2.18
CA ASP A 857 31.53 16.20 -2.37
C ASP A 857 32.54 15.04 -2.45
N LEU A 858 32.55 14.20 -1.42
CA LEU A 858 33.44 13.03 -1.32
C LEU A 858 32.83 11.75 -1.91
N SER A 859 31.62 11.81 -2.49
CA SER A 859 30.87 10.65 -2.96
C SER A 859 31.66 9.72 -3.89
N SER A 860 32.55 10.25 -4.71
CA SER A 860 33.42 9.50 -5.64
C SER A 860 34.51 8.68 -4.94
N THR A 861 34.76 8.91 -3.64
CA THR A 861 35.78 8.21 -2.85
C THR A 861 35.19 7.34 -1.74
N MET A 862 33.89 7.28 -1.62
CA MET A 862 33.16 6.53 -0.58
C MET A 862 32.77 5.13 -1.08
N TYR A 863 33.77 4.25 -1.24
CA TYR A 863 33.55 2.85 -1.61
C TYR A 863 33.99 1.93 -0.48
N GLY A 864 33.06 1.13 0.05
CA GLY A 864 33.30 0.26 1.19
C GLY A 864 33.41 1.06 2.48
N MET A 865 34.55 1.67 2.80
CA MET A 865 34.76 2.46 4.00
C MET A 865 35.30 3.86 3.66
N LYS A 866 34.87 4.86 4.43
CA LYS A 866 35.38 6.22 4.40
C LYS A 866 35.49 6.81 5.80
N ARG A 867 36.66 7.26 6.20
CA ARG A 867 36.88 8.08 7.38
C ARG A 867 36.70 9.56 7.05
N ILE A 868 35.95 10.26 7.89
CA ILE A 868 35.73 11.71 7.88
C ILE A 868 35.92 12.17 9.32
N ASP A 869 36.99 12.88 9.60
CA ASP A 869 37.39 13.34 10.94
C ASP A 869 37.42 12.21 11.98
N ASP A 870 36.55 12.28 13.00
CA ASP A 870 36.41 11.29 14.09
C ASP A 870 35.32 10.24 13.81
N ASP A 871 34.81 10.21 12.59
CA ASP A 871 33.75 9.28 12.16
C ASP A 871 34.25 8.36 11.05
N VAL A 872 33.84 7.10 11.07
CA VAL A 872 34.01 6.15 9.96
C VAL A 872 32.67 5.70 9.44
N PHE A 873 32.52 5.73 8.13
CA PHE A 873 31.30 5.33 7.42
C PHE A 873 31.57 4.05 6.62
N ILE A 874 30.75 3.04 6.84
CA ILE A 874 30.82 1.77 6.09
C ILE A 874 29.59 1.69 5.17
N PHE A 875 29.84 1.58 3.86
CA PHE A 875 28.85 1.51 2.82
C PHE A 875 28.80 0.09 2.26
N VAL A 876 27.67 -0.59 2.46
CA VAL A 876 27.48 -1.99 2.05
C VAL A 876 26.36 -2.11 1.04
N THR A 877 26.61 -2.90 -0.02
CA THR A 877 25.56 -3.44 -0.89
C THR A 877 25.31 -4.89 -0.46
N TYR A 878 24.09 -5.16 0.01
CA TYR A 878 23.72 -6.44 0.63
C TYR A 878 23.75 -7.60 -0.37
N HIS A 879 23.19 -7.39 -1.57
CA HIS A 879 23.23 -8.33 -2.69
C HIS A 879 24.02 -7.68 -3.84
N LYS A 880 25.22 -8.17 -4.10
CA LYS A 880 26.06 -7.73 -5.21
C LYS A 880 25.70 -8.54 -6.46
N GLU A 881 25.54 -7.87 -7.63
CA GLU A 881 25.47 -8.58 -8.90
C GLU A 881 26.84 -9.24 -9.16
N GLU A 882 26.89 -10.55 -9.08
CA GLU A 882 28.12 -11.30 -9.44
C GLU A 882 28.31 -11.23 -10.96
N SER A 883 29.50 -10.80 -11.39
CA SER A 883 30.01 -11.08 -12.73
C SER A 883 30.04 -12.61 -12.90
N THR A 884 29.41 -13.08 -13.96
CA THR A 884 29.38 -14.48 -14.36
C THR A 884 30.78 -15.10 -14.33
N ASP A 885 31.12 -15.87 -13.26
CA ASP A 885 32.01 -17.01 -13.37
C ASP A 885 31.90 -17.89 -12.11
N GLU A 886 31.81 -19.17 -12.39
CA GLU A 886 31.61 -20.31 -11.51
C GLU A 886 32.63 -20.38 -10.39
N GLN A 887 32.19 -20.34 -9.14
CA GLN A 887 32.63 -21.18 -8.00
C GLN A 887 32.10 -20.60 -6.68
N LYS A 888 30.89 -20.98 -6.31
CA LYS A 888 30.41 -20.85 -4.92
C LYS A 888 31.04 -21.95 -4.09
N SER A 889 31.90 -21.59 -3.15
CA SER A 889 32.31 -22.52 -2.10
C SER A 889 31.24 -22.53 -1.01
N TYR A 890 30.53 -23.65 -0.88
CA TYR A 890 29.65 -23.90 0.25
C TYR A 890 30.48 -24.55 1.37
N VAL A 891 30.44 -23.96 2.56
CA VAL A 891 30.85 -24.62 3.80
C VAL A 891 29.59 -24.86 4.62
N ASP A 892 29.28 -26.13 4.89
CA ASP A 892 28.17 -26.60 5.73
C ASP A 892 26.74 -26.10 5.35
N GLY A 893 26.41 -26.09 4.04
CA GLY A 893 25.03 -25.91 3.60
C GLY A 893 24.43 -24.49 3.83
N LYS A 894 25.23 -23.53 4.28
CA LYS A 894 24.85 -22.12 4.38
C LYS A 894 25.65 -21.30 3.35
N PRO A 895 25.01 -20.35 2.61
CA PRO A 895 25.75 -19.47 1.73
C PRO A 895 26.72 -18.62 2.54
N ASP A 896 27.98 -18.51 2.09
CA ASP A 896 29.00 -17.65 2.67
C ASP A 896 28.70 -16.18 2.33
N TYR A 897 27.72 -15.59 3.05
CA TYR A 897 27.39 -14.16 2.92
C TYR A 897 28.43 -13.37 3.73
N ALA A 898 29.36 -12.80 3.03
CA ALA A 898 30.43 -12.00 3.61
C ALA A 898 29.96 -10.69 4.25
N ASP A 899 28.82 -10.12 3.82
CA ASP A 899 28.27 -8.84 4.30
C ASP A 899 26.79 -9.02 4.62
N ALA A 900 26.44 -9.43 5.85
CA ALA A 900 25.05 -9.71 6.21
C ALA A 900 24.75 -9.47 7.70
N PHE A 901 23.47 -9.20 8.00
CA PHE A 901 22.95 -9.29 9.35
C PHE A 901 22.79 -10.76 9.75
N GLU A 902 23.38 -11.15 10.87
CA GLU A 902 23.16 -12.46 11.48
C GLU A 902 21.82 -12.46 12.24
N ASP A 903 21.56 -11.39 12.95
CA ASP A 903 20.31 -11.06 13.60
C ASP A 903 20.00 -9.57 13.50
N ASN A 904 19.09 -9.04 14.29
CA ASN A 904 18.75 -7.61 14.27
C ASN A 904 19.80 -6.70 14.96
N MET A 905 20.85 -7.26 15.57
CA MET A 905 21.90 -6.52 16.29
C MET A 905 23.29 -6.73 15.74
N ILE A 906 23.58 -7.89 15.15
CA ILE A 906 24.91 -8.29 14.70
C ILE A 906 24.99 -8.21 13.19
N PHE A 907 25.94 -7.42 12.71
CA PHE A 907 26.27 -7.33 11.29
C PHE A 907 27.68 -7.87 11.04
N ARG A 908 27.85 -8.74 10.06
CA ARG A 908 29.15 -9.24 9.62
C ARG A 908 29.55 -8.53 8.33
N TRP A 909 30.80 -8.10 8.27
CA TRP A 909 31.36 -7.36 7.14
C TRP A 909 32.77 -7.79 6.80
N ASP A 910 33.06 -7.95 5.52
CA ASP A 910 34.39 -8.22 5.01
C ASP A 910 35.04 -6.92 4.49
N SER A 911 36.30 -6.68 4.86
CA SER A 911 37.06 -5.59 4.28
C SER A 911 37.28 -5.78 2.77
N GLN A 912 37.69 -4.71 2.10
CA GLN A 912 38.11 -4.82 0.69
C GLN A 912 39.30 -5.79 0.54
N ILE A 913 39.35 -6.49 -0.61
CA ILE A 913 40.42 -7.42 -0.95
C ILE A 913 41.79 -6.69 -0.88
N GLY A 914 42.76 -7.31 -0.21
CA GLY A 914 44.09 -6.74 0.04
C GLY A 914 44.19 -5.87 1.28
N ARG A 915 43.15 -5.86 2.16
CA ARG A 915 43.16 -5.14 3.44
C ARG A 915 43.23 -6.12 4.61
N GLY A 916 44.40 -6.56 4.95
CA GLY A 916 44.65 -7.42 6.12
C GLY A 916 44.56 -6.65 7.44
N VAL A 917 44.52 -7.39 8.56
CA VAL A 917 44.33 -6.88 9.93
C VAL A 917 45.29 -5.75 10.31
N ASP A 918 46.54 -5.80 9.84
CA ASP A 918 47.57 -4.81 10.14
C ASP A 918 47.52 -3.55 9.23
N SER A 919 46.54 -3.46 8.33
CA SER A 919 46.44 -2.32 7.41
C SER A 919 45.96 -1.06 8.10
N SER A 920 46.41 0.12 7.64
CA SER A 920 45.88 1.42 8.09
C SER A 920 44.36 1.52 7.92
N TYR A 921 43.81 0.86 6.91
CA TYR A 921 42.36 0.76 6.65
C TYR A 921 41.59 0.11 7.82
N VAL A 922 42.11 -1.01 8.34
CA VAL A 922 41.52 -1.70 9.48
C VAL A 922 41.73 -0.90 10.77
N SER A 923 42.92 -0.31 10.96
CA SER A 923 43.21 0.58 12.09
C SER A 923 42.26 1.78 12.15
N ASP A 924 41.92 2.38 10.99
CA ASP A 924 40.94 3.46 10.94
C ASP A 924 39.54 2.99 11.41
N VAL A 925 39.10 1.80 10.98
CA VAL A 925 37.81 1.25 11.41
C VAL A 925 37.76 0.96 12.90
N VAL A 926 38.84 0.33 13.45
CA VAL A 926 38.88 -0.10 14.85
C VAL A 926 39.00 1.10 15.80
N ASN A 927 39.91 2.03 15.49
CA ASN A 927 40.30 3.09 16.44
C ASN A 927 39.46 4.36 16.35
N THR A 928 38.65 4.54 15.31
CA THR A 928 37.79 5.73 15.19
C THR A 928 36.67 5.69 16.22
N LYS A 929 36.36 6.86 16.80
CA LYS A 929 35.44 6.98 17.92
C LYS A 929 34.00 6.61 17.56
N ARG A 930 33.47 7.13 16.44
CA ARG A 930 32.10 6.84 15.97
C ARG A 930 32.16 6.07 14.65
N LYS A 931 31.35 5.02 14.57
CA LYS A 931 31.30 4.11 13.43
C LYS A 931 29.86 3.99 12.94
N HIS A 932 29.63 4.29 11.65
CA HIS A 932 28.32 4.39 11.04
C HIS A 932 28.17 3.35 9.94
N LEU A 933 27.04 2.63 9.96
CA LEU A 933 26.69 1.63 8.94
C LEU A 933 25.60 2.17 8.01
N LEU A 934 25.86 2.10 6.71
CA LEU A 934 24.94 2.45 5.65
C LEU A 934 24.79 1.26 4.69
N VAL A 935 23.57 0.78 4.51
CA VAL A 935 23.28 -0.43 3.73
C VAL A 935 22.27 -0.15 2.63
N LYS A 936 22.52 -0.64 1.43
CA LYS A 936 21.55 -0.73 0.35
C LYS A 936 21.35 -2.18 -0.06
N LYS A 937 20.15 -2.52 -0.57
CA LYS A 937 19.83 -3.90 -0.90
C LYS A 937 20.63 -4.42 -2.11
N SER A 938 20.67 -3.64 -3.20
CA SER A 938 21.31 -4.07 -4.46
C SER A 938 22.02 -2.93 -5.17
N ASP A 939 22.71 -3.23 -6.24
CA ASP A 939 23.41 -2.22 -7.05
C ASP A 939 22.47 -1.34 -7.88
N ALA A 940 21.22 -1.77 -8.09
CA ALA A 940 20.17 -0.95 -8.70
C ALA A 940 19.82 0.30 -7.86
N GLU A 941 20.11 0.29 -6.56
CA GLU A 941 19.86 1.40 -5.65
C GLU A 941 21.03 2.39 -5.59
N SER A 942 20.72 3.68 -5.60
CA SER A 942 21.72 4.74 -5.47
C SER A 942 21.96 5.20 -4.03
N ASN A 943 20.95 5.06 -3.17
CA ASN A 943 20.94 5.55 -1.80
C ASN A 943 20.98 4.40 -0.79
N PHE A 944 21.51 4.69 0.40
CA PHE A 944 21.74 3.72 1.47
C PHE A 944 20.84 4.05 2.66
N TYR A 945 20.26 3.03 3.28
CA TYR A 945 19.63 3.17 4.60
C TYR A 945 20.70 3.42 5.67
N TYR A 946 20.52 4.41 6.49
CA TYR A 946 21.34 4.61 7.67
C TYR A 946 20.91 3.66 8.77
N MET A 947 21.76 2.68 9.08
CA MET A 947 21.44 1.61 10.06
C MET A 947 21.80 2.00 11.50
N GLY A 948 22.46 3.12 11.69
CA GLY A 948 22.90 3.61 13.00
C GLY A 948 24.38 3.43 13.26
N GLU A 949 24.78 3.71 14.50
CA GLU A 949 26.13 3.50 15.00
C GLU A 949 26.31 2.06 15.49
N PHE A 950 27.58 1.60 15.49
CA PHE A 950 27.94 0.24 15.93
C PHE A 950 29.27 0.20 16.64
N ASP A 951 29.47 -0.83 17.45
CA ASP A 951 30.77 -1.20 18.05
C ASP A 951 31.32 -2.46 17.38
N ILE A 952 32.64 -2.58 17.35
CA ILE A 952 33.31 -3.78 16.87
C ILE A 952 33.40 -4.77 18.03
N VAL A 953 32.89 -5.97 17.80
CA VAL A 953 32.92 -7.09 18.77
C VAL A 953 34.13 -7.98 18.53
N ASP A 954 34.41 -8.30 17.25
CA ASP A 954 35.53 -9.16 16.88
C ASP A 954 36.12 -8.76 15.54
N VAL A 955 37.44 -9.05 15.37
CA VAL A 955 38.21 -8.77 14.15
C VAL A 955 39.10 -9.97 13.83
N CYS A 956 38.83 -10.65 12.72
CA CYS A 956 39.54 -11.85 12.32
C CYS A 956 40.26 -11.71 10.98
N ALA A 957 41.51 -12.21 10.87
CA ALA A 957 42.21 -12.35 9.60
C ALA A 957 41.61 -13.45 8.74
N ALA A 958 41.40 -13.17 7.45
CA ALA A 958 40.93 -14.16 6.47
C ALA A 958 41.60 -13.94 5.10
N ARG A 959 41.34 -14.84 4.16
CA ARG A 959 41.84 -14.73 2.78
C ARG A 959 40.71 -14.89 1.79
N LYS A 960 40.74 -14.14 0.70
CA LYS A 960 39.79 -14.20 -0.41
C LYS A 960 40.54 -14.14 -1.74
N ARG A 961 40.02 -14.81 -2.77
CA ARG A 961 40.60 -14.76 -4.11
C ARG A 961 40.18 -13.48 -4.81
N ASP A 962 41.15 -12.79 -5.44
CA ASP A 962 40.89 -11.63 -6.30
C ASP A 962 40.35 -12.08 -7.69
N ASN A 963 39.99 -11.13 -8.53
CA ASN A 963 39.44 -11.40 -9.88
C ASN A 963 40.45 -12.14 -10.81
N ASN A 964 41.71 -12.23 -10.41
CA ASN A 964 42.74 -12.97 -11.12
C ASN A 964 43.04 -14.33 -10.49
N GLY A 965 42.23 -14.78 -9.55
CA GLY A 965 42.36 -16.07 -8.84
C GLY A 965 43.45 -16.09 -7.76
N LYS A 966 44.10 -14.96 -7.45
CA LYS A 966 45.16 -14.88 -6.45
C LYS A 966 44.61 -14.62 -5.06
N GLU A 967 45.03 -15.42 -4.07
CA GLU A 967 44.65 -15.22 -2.67
C GLU A 967 45.23 -13.90 -2.15
N ARG A 968 44.33 -13.12 -1.51
CA ARG A 968 44.65 -11.84 -0.87
C ARG A 968 44.09 -11.82 0.54
N ASP A 969 44.79 -11.13 1.41
CA ASP A 969 44.34 -10.91 2.78
C ASP A 969 43.12 -10.01 2.81
N ILE A 970 42.16 -10.37 3.64
CA ILE A 970 41.00 -9.59 4.05
C ILE A 970 40.87 -9.62 5.57
N THR A 971 40.05 -8.71 6.10
CA THR A 971 39.69 -8.69 7.51
C THR A 971 38.16 -8.88 7.64
N LYS A 972 37.77 -9.80 8.47
CA LYS A 972 36.34 -10.00 8.83
C LYS A 972 36.05 -9.26 10.12
N PHE A 973 34.96 -8.53 10.12
CA PHE A 973 34.47 -7.78 11.28
C PHE A 973 33.13 -8.34 11.75
N GLU A 974 32.99 -8.47 13.06
CA GLU A 974 31.71 -8.63 13.72
C GLU A 974 31.33 -7.31 14.40
N MET A 975 30.21 -6.74 14.00
CA MET A 975 29.75 -5.41 14.40
C MET A 975 28.46 -5.53 15.16
N LYS A 976 28.37 -4.94 16.35
CA LYS A 976 27.17 -4.85 17.15
C LYS A 976 26.55 -3.46 17.01
N MET A 977 25.35 -3.40 16.48
CA MET A 977 24.58 -2.15 16.33
C MET A 977 24.21 -1.57 17.69
N HIS A 978 24.21 -0.24 17.83
CA HIS A 978 23.70 0.44 19.05
C HIS A 978 22.17 0.33 19.17
N HIS A 979 21.47 0.19 18.05
CA HIS A 979 20.01 0.00 18.00
C HIS A 979 19.65 -1.23 17.19
N PRO A 980 18.68 -2.04 17.64
CA PRO A 980 18.23 -3.18 16.86
C PRO A 980 17.63 -2.70 15.52
N VAL A 981 18.04 -3.35 14.46
CA VAL A 981 17.51 -3.06 13.13
C VAL A 981 16.02 -3.39 13.10
N ARG A 982 15.26 -2.48 12.54
CA ARG A 982 13.82 -2.62 12.39
C ARG A 982 13.48 -3.86 11.55
N GLU A 983 12.58 -4.69 12.02
CA GLU A 983 12.35 -6.03 11.49
C GLU A 983 11.89 -6.04 10.02
N ASP A 984 11.03 -5.09 9.63
CA ASP A 984 10.59 -4.94 8.24
C ASP A 984 11.77 -4.63 7.30
N LEU A 985 12.71 -3.78 7.74
CA LEU A 985 13.90 -3.45 6.98
C LEU A 985 14.88 -4.63 6.92
N LEU A 986 15.04 -5.36 8.01
CA LEU A 986 15.86 -6.55 8.07
C LEU A 986 15.35 -7.63 7.10
N ARG A 987 14.05 -7.94 7.16
CA ARG A 987 13.41 -8.88 6.22
C ARG A 987 13.58 -8.43 4.77
N TYR A 988 13.41 -7.12 4.51
CA TYR A 988 13.65 -6.57 3.18
C TYR A 988 15.08 -6.79 2.68
N LEU A 989 16.08 -6.54 3.51
CA LEU A 989 17.48 -6.72 3.13
C LEU A 989 17.83 -8.20 2.93
N GLN A 990 17.30 -9.10 3.76
CA GLN A 990 17.55 -10.53 3.72
C GLN A 990 16.79 -11.29 2.61
N SER A 991 15.68 -10.75 2.09
CA SER A 991 14.93 -11.42 1.04
C SER A 991 15.75 -11.59 -0.24
N ASN A 992 15.92 -12.84 -0.68
CA ASN A 992 16.77 -13.22 -1.82
C ASN A 992 16.10 -12.89 -3.16
N LEU A 993 16.79 -12.16 -4.03
CA LEU A 993 16.32 -11.81 -5.38
C LEU A 993 16.53 -12.93 -6.44
N GLN A 994 17.29 -13.98 -6.19
CA GLN A 994 17.72 -14.95 -7.23
C GLN A 994 17.59 -16.44 -6.90
N GLN A 995 17.39 -16.88 -5.67
CA GLN A 995 17.37 -18.31 -5.34
C GLN A 995 16.04 -19.03 -5.58
N SER A 996 14.93 -18.32 -5.66
CA SER A 996 13.60 -18.92 -5.88
C SER A 996 13.38 -19.50 -7.29
N ILE A 997 14.19 -19.13 -8.28
CA ILE A 997 14.00 -19.62 -9.67
C ILE A 997 14.65 -21.00 -9.87
N GLN A 998 15.71 -21.38 -9.16
CA GLN A 998 16.42 -22.65 -9.37
C GLN A 998 15.95 -23.79 -8.43
N ILE A 999 15.47 -23.52 -7.24
CA ILE A 999 15.08 -24.56 -6.27
C ILE A 999 13.73 -25.18 -6.63
N ASN A 1000 12.79 -24.43 -7.17
CA ASN A 1000 11.44 -24.91 -7.47
C ASN A 1000 11.29 -25.76 -8.73
N THR A 1001 12.26 -25.77 -9.64
CA THR A 1001 12.21 -26.66 -10.82
C THR A 1001 12.54 -28.12 -10.48
N GLN A 1002 13.20 -28.38 -9.36
CA GLN A 1002 13.48 -29.75 -8.87
C GLN A 1002 12.41 -30.26 -7.89
N GLU A 1003 11.85 -29.39 -7.04
CA GLU A 1003 10.80 -29.77 -6.09
C GLU A 1003 9.43 -29.95 -6.75
N LEU A 1004 9.09 -29.12 -7.76
CA LEU A 1004 7.85 -29.31 -8.55
C LEU A 1004 7.89 -30.52 -9.52
N LYS A 1005 9.04 -31.14 -9.73
CA LYS A 1005 9.14 -32.45 -10.42
C LYS A 1005 8.95 -33.63 -9.45
N ALA A 1006 8.86 -33.38 -8.16
CA ALA A 1006 8.67 -34.39 -7.11
C ALA A 1006 7.27 -34.35 -6.48
N ILE A 1007 6.43 -33.39 -6.86
CA ILE A 1007 4.99 -33.33 -6.62
C ILE A 1007 4.27 -33.64 -7.95
#